data_b7a04775e4ebc7c88ec5dee9bdf3e694
#
_entry.id   b7a04775e4ebc7c88ec5dee9bdf3e694
#
_cell.length_a   1.000
_cell.length_b   1.000
_cell.length_c   1.000
_cell.angle_alpha   90.00
_cell.angle_beta   90.00
_cell.angle_gamma   90.00
#
_symmetry.space_group_name_H-M   'P 1'
#
loop_
_entity.id
_entity.type
_entity.pdbx_description
1 polymer ?
#
loop_
_entity_poly.entity_id
_entity_poly.type
_entity_poly.pdbx_seq_one_letter_code
_entity_poly.pdbx_strand_id
1 'polypeptide(L)'
;MRSSIISRGLALGVAMFILAACESAEERAESHFNSSLDLIATGDVERALVELRNVLSLDEFHVEGRRLYAETVRERGNFSDAYANYLRLAEQDPNDMYAKLALSEMAIEARNWEEASRHSKSLISASERLEGVDIIELVIKFREAALEENVADIRALTDDALALTETYPEDVTLLRIIIEGLSRENRLDQTVQYIDRAITIEPDSQFFYGMKSSVLGQLEEFDALEDHLRATVAAFPDDTSTKGALVRLLTALGRPETAEEFLRTQIAETEDNIDLQVALIGFIREIRGSDAALEEIEGSIERYESNAVLRALRSGVLFDSGDREAGIAEMQSIVDNAAPEDDQINDFKITLARMLISNGNEVGARQLVEEVLAVDQSQTAALKLSAGWLIESDQVGDAINALRRALDQAPQDFEAMTLMAQAHQRAGETELAQDMLSLAAEASNYAPEETLRFTRTLIAADRLRPAEDALVRSLRQSPSDLTLLQKLGEVYLRSQDWPRALQVESTLRRSGDERATRLADALRLQVLSRRDGREQAXSALEKIARGADAGVAAQVTLLRERLRAGERDTALQIANDIVANDPDNPRIGMVLGGTQLALRDYEDAEVTFRGIAEANPEFENAWVQLMRSQSAQGRLDAARTTLDTALAANSDAPNLLWAKATFLERANDIDGAIDIYAAMYEQNSGLLVVANNLASLLATHRADEASLERAFTIARRLRGTEVPPFQDTYGWILHRRGQSEEAIKYLEPAARALANDLIVQFHLASAFEAAGRADDATLAYQRAIDLADENDERPQIVLARSAIDRLAAGMTTE
;
A
#
# COMPACT_ATOMS: atom_id res chain seq x y z
N MET A 1 50.10 88.50 -30.59
CA MET A 1 50.21 87.76 -29.29
C MET A 1 49.04 88.09 -28.30
N ARG A 2 47.79 88.54 -28.73
CA ARG A 2 46.67 88.81 -27.79
C ARG A 2 45.40 87.93 -28.03
N SER A 3 45.43 86.96 -28.96
CA SER A 3 44.25 86.08 -29.24
C SER A 3 44.31 84.68 -28.63
N SER A 4 45.44 84.23 -28.00
CA SER A 4 45.56 82.89 -27.46
C SER A 4 45.20 82.74 -25.94
N ILE A 5 45.02 83.84 -25.21
CA ILE A 5 44.77 83.81 -23.75
C ILE A 5 43.24 83.74 -23.47
N ILE A 6 42.38 84.24 -24.38
CA ILE A 6 40.92 84.24 -24.13
C ILE A 6 40.31 82.91 -24.44
N SER A 7 40.88 82.09 -25.35
CA SER A 7 40.34 80.75 -25.66
C SER A 7 40.67 79.70 -24.59
N ARG A 8 41.71 79.82 -23.76
CA ARG A 8 42.03 78.88 -22.69
C ARG A 8 41.18 79.13 -21.38
N GLY A 9 40.74 80.33 -21.14
CA GLY A 9 39.89 80.70 -20.03
C GLY A 9 38.45 80.15 -20.21
N LEU A 10 37.93 80.15 -21.45
CA LEU A 10 36.56 79.71 -21.71
C LEU A 10 36.47 78.16 -21.70
N ALA A 11 37.54 77.44 -22.10
CA ALA A 11 37.57 75.94 -22.08
C ALA A 11 37.63 75.38 -20.62
N LEU A 12 38.35 76.06 -19.71
CA LEU A 12 38.39 75.64 -18.30
C LEU A 12 37.06 75.93 -17.55
N GLY A 13 36.37 77.03 -17.91
CA GLY A 13 35.06 77.32 -17.27
C GLY A 13 33.99 76.38 -17.70
N VAL A 14 33.95 75.92 -18.94
CA VAL A 14 32.97 74.98 -19.45
C VAL A 14 33.30 73.58 -18.92
N ALA A 15 34.54 73.19 -18.75
CA ALA A 15 34.95 71.91 -18.16
C ALA A 15 34.62 71.81 -16.65
N MET A 16 34.70 72.91 -15.91
CA MET A 16 34.30 73.00 -14.48
C MET A 16 32.76 73.00 -14.28
N PHE A 17 31.98 73.51 -15.26
CA PHE A 17 30.51 73.44 -15.18
C PHE A 17 29.94 72.11 -15.56
N ILE A 18 30.60 71.29 -16.37
CA ILE A 18 30.18 69.95 -16.76
C ILE A 18 30.49 68.95 -15.64
N LEU A 19 31.51 69.13 -14.82
CA LEU A 19 31.83 68.27 -13.67
C LEU A 19 30.93 68.51 -12.44
N ALA A 20 30.17 69.61 -12.42
CA ALA A 20 29.27 69.93 -11.28
C ALA A 20 27.81 69.43 -11.53
N ALA A 21 27.53 68.73 -12.62
CA ALA A 21 26.14 68.37 -13.00
C ALA A 21 25.87 66.82 -13.14
N CYS A 22 26.78 65.95 -12.63
CA CYS A 22 26.52 64.52 -12.63
C CYS A 22 26.34 64.05 -11.18
N GLU A 23 25.13 63.90 -10.77
CA GLU A 23 24.79 63.18 -9.53
C GLU A 23 25.41 61.77 -9.59
N SER A 24 26.04 61.37 -8.49
CA SER A 24 26.60 60.03 -8.39
C SER A 24 25.47 58.99 -8.42
N ALA A 25 25.80 57.72 -8.70
CA ALA A 25 24.83 56.64 -8.64
C ALA A 25 24.23 56.56 -7.23
N GLU A 26 25.03 56.80 -6.21
CA GLU A 26 24.58 56.77 -4.80
C GLU A 26 23.59 57.94 -4.50
N GLU A 27 23.90 59.15 -4.98
CA GLU A 27 22.98 60.29 -4.80
C GLU A 27 21.62 60.06 -5.51
N ARG A 28 21.63 59.41 -6.70
CA ARG A 28 20.42 59.08 -7.40
C ARG A 28 19.64 57.96 -6.67
N ALA A 29 20.37 56.97 -6.12
CA ALA A 29 19.77 55.91 -5.32
C ALA A 29 19.06 56.52 -4.10
N GLU A 30 19.71 57.44 -3.41
CA GLU A 30 19.10 58.12 -2.23
C GLU A 30 17.87 58.97 -2.62
N SER A 31 17.90 59.57 -3.80
CA SER A 31 16.73 60.33 -4.32
C SER A 31 15.55 59.39 -4.58
N HIS A 32 15.79 58.21 -5.18
CA HIS A 32 14.74 57.20 -5.39
C HIS A 32 14.26 56.61 -4.06
N PHE A 33 15.16 56.44 -3.09
CA PHE A 33 14.78 55.94 -1.75
C PHE A 33 13.82 56.93 -1.08
N ASN A 34 14.15 58.24 -1.07
CA ASN A 34 13.28 59.26 -0.50
C ASN A 34 11.93 59.35 -1.21
N SER A 35 11.93 59.17 -2.55
CA SER A 35 10.69 59.09 -3.34
C SER A 35 9.84 57.89 -2.92
N SER A 36 10.49 56.76 -2.66
CA SER A 36 9.77 55.53 -2.22
C SER A 36 9.08 55.73 -0.85
N LEU A 37 9.75 56.42 0.09
CA LEU A 37 9.18 56.71 1.41
C LEU A 37 7.92 57.59 1.27
N ASP A 38 7.98 58.64 0.43
CA ASP A 38 6.82 59.49 0.18
C ASP A 38 5.64 58.75 -0.45
N LEU A 39 5.94 57.82 -1.37
CA LEU A 39 4.93 56.99 -2.04
C LEU A 39 4.29 56.01 -1.06
N ILE A 40 5.06 55.39 -0.17
CA ILE A 40 4.54 54.50 0.87
C ILE A 40 3.62 55.29 1.81
N ALA A 41 4.08 56.50 2.23
CA ALA A 41 3.28 57.36 3.12
C ALA A 41 1.94 57.78 2.51
N THR A 42 1.87 57.83 1.17
CA THR A 42 0.61 58.19 0.46
C THR A 42 -0.18 56.96 0.00
N GLY A 43 0.31 55.73 0.31
CA GLY A 43 -0.35 54.46 -0.04
C GLY A 43 -0.11 53.97 -1.47
N ASP A 44 0.79 54.61 -2.24
CA ASP A 44 1.09 54.21 -3.61
C ASP A 44 2.21 53.19 -3.62
N VAL A 45 1.91 51.99 -3.10
CA VAL A 45 2.89 50.91 -2.87
C VAL A 45 3.48 50.37 -4.17
N GLU A 46 2.71 50.31 -5.26
CA GLU A 46 3.19 49.83 -6.55
C GLU A 46 4.32 50.68 -7.11
N ARG A 47 4.12 52.00 -7.08
CA ARG A 47 5.16 52.94 -7.52
C ARG A 47 6.34 52.97 -6.55
N ALA A 48 6.08 52.82 -5.26
CA ALA A 48 7.16 52.74 -4.26
C ALA A 48 8.10 51.52 -4.55
N LEU A 49 7.52 50.36 -4.90
CA LEU A 49 8.31 49.19 -5.26
C LEU A 49 9.14 49.37 -6.53
N VAL A 50 8.66 50.19 -7.50
CA VAL A 50 9.45 50.56 -8.68
C VAL A 50 10.63 51.44 -8.25
N GLU A 51 10.39 52.45 -7.41
CA GLU A 51 11.45 53.29 -6.89
C GLU A 51 12.51 52.50 -6.11
N LEU A 52 12.08 51.58 -5.25
CA LEU A 52 12.98 50.71 -4.47
C LEU A 52 13.82 49.79 -5.38
N ARG A 53 13.27 49.29 -6.47
CA ARG A 53 14.04 48.54 -7.46
C ARG A 53 15.07 49.43 -8.17
N ASN A 54 14.75 50.69 -8.41
CA ASN A 54 15.69 51.67 -8.95
C ASN A 54 16.85 51.90 -7.96
N VAL A 55 16.53 52.02 -6.65
CA VAL A 55 17.54 52.13 -5.59
C VAL A 55 18.54 50.97 -5.71
N LEU A 56 18.01 49.74 -5.68
CA LEU A 56 18.83 48.51 -5.69
C LEU A 56 19.59 48.30 -7.01
N SER A 57 19.08 48.86 -8.09
CA SER A 57 19.74 48.85 -9.40
C SER A 57 20.92 49.80 -9.46
N LEU A 58 20.82 50.93 -8.76
CA LEU A 58 21.87 51.98 -8.71
C LEU A 58 22.90 51.71 -7.61
N ASP A 59 22.45 51.16 -6.48
CA ASP A 59 23.30 50.81 -5.35
C ASP A 59 22.83 49.46 -4.74
N GLU A 60 23.45 48.38 -5.18
CA GLU A 60 23.08 47.01 -4.72
C GLU A 60 23.39 46.78 -3.23
N PHE A 61 24.13 47.67 -2.57
CA PHE A 61 24.44 47.58 -1.15
C PHE A 61 23.63 48.56 -0.28
N HIS A 62 22.63 49.21 -0.82
CA HIS A 62 21.78 50.16 -0.09
C HIS A 62 20.93 49.45 0.94
N VAL A 63 21.36 49.41 2.20
CA VAL A 63 20.76 48.59 3.29
C VAL A 63 19.30 48.99 3.56
N GLU A 64 19.04 50.28 3.76
CA GLU A 64 17.71 50.80 4.08
C GLU A 64 16.71 50.54 2.94
N GLY A 65 17.16 50.74 1.69
CA GLY A 65 16.32 50.51 0.51
C GLY A 65 15.99 49.03 0.35
N ARG A 66 16.95 48.13 0.60
CA ARG A 66 16.72 46.67 0.53
C ARG A 66 15.79 46.21 1.66
N ARG A 67 16.01 46.79 2.88
CA ARG A 67 15.13 46.44 4.03
C ARG A 67 13.69 46.86 3.75
N LEU A 68 13.48 48.11 3.33
CA LEU A 68 12.15 48.64 3.01
C LEU A 68 11.50 47.83 1.86
N TYR A 69 12.29 47.45 0.84
CA TYR A 69 11.79 46.61 -0.24
C TYR A 69 11.32 45.23 0.31
N ALA A 70 12.16 44.57 1.12
CA ALA A 70 11.85 43.26 1.69
C ALA A 70 10.59 43.31 2.56
N GLU A 71 10.47 44.32 3.42
CA GLU A 71 9.27 44.56 4.26
C GLU A 71 8.02 44.74 3.39
N THR A 72 8.10 45.61 2.41
CA THR A 72 6.97 45.95 1.53
C THR A 72 6.48 44.74 0.73
N VAL A 73 7.40 43.91 0.15
CA VAL A 73 7.00 42.73 -0.59
C VAL A 73 6.51 41.60 0.34
N ARG A 74 7.02 41.53 1.60
CA ARG A 74 6.51 40.58 2.61
C ARG A 74 5.05 40.91 2.95
N GLU A 75 4.74 42.20 3.19
CA GLU A 75 3.38 42.66 3.49
C GLU A 75 2.39 42.36 2.35
N ARG A 76 2.89 42.29 1.12
CA ARG A 76 2.10 42.00 -0.06
C ARG A 76 1.99 40.47 -0.34
N GLY A 77 2.55 39.63 0.54
CA GLY A 77 2.48 38.18 0.43
C GLY A 77 3.50 37.56 -0.53
N ASN A 78 4.45 38.35 -1.05
CA ASN A 78 5.52 37.83 -1.89
C ASN A 78 6.68 37.35 -0.98
N PHE A 79 6.44 36.23 -0.30
CA PHE A 79 7.37 35.69 0.70
C PHE A 79 8.71 35.28 0.12
N SER A 80 8.72 34.73 -1.09
CA SER A 80 9.96 34.28 -1.74
C SER A 80 10.92 35.44 -1.99
N ASP A 81 10.41 36.54 -2.52
CA ASP A 81 11.21 37.74 -2.83
C ASP A 81 11.68 38.42 -1.53
N ALA A 82 10.79 38.52 -0.53
CA ALA A 82 11.12 39.06 0.81
C ALA A 82 12.29 38.27 1.43
N TYR A 83 12.15 36.92 1.48
CA TYR A 83 13.17 36.04 2.06
C TYR A 83 14.52 36.23 1.37
N ALA A 84 14.54 36.24 0.04
CA ALA A 84 15.78 36.46 -0.74
C ALA A 84 16.48 37.79 -0.38
N ASN A 85 15.70 38.85 -0.18
CA ASN A 85 16.26 40.20 0.14
C ASN A 85 16.73 40.29 1.60
N TYR A 86 16.01 39.66 2.56
CA TYR A 86 16.49 39.56 3.94
C TYR A 86 17.77 38.72 4.02
N LEU A 87 17.86 37.64 3.23
CA LEU A 87 19.05 36.80 3.18
C LEU A 87 20.26 37.62 2.70
N ARG A 88 20.09 38.44 1.66
CA ARG A 88 21.14 39.35 1.18
C ARG A 88 21.58 40.36 2.24
N LEU A 89 20.61 40.91 3.01
CA LEU A 89 20.97 41.82 4.13
C LEU A 89 21.82 41.09 5.17
N ALA A 90 21.46 39.84 5.54
CA ALA A 90 22.21 39.05 6.50
C ALA A 90 23.59 38.64 5.95
N GLU A 91 23.74 38.52 4.63
CA GLU A 91 25.03 38.26 3.96
C GLU A 91 25.90 39.52 3.94
N GLN A 92 25.30 40.70 3.71
CA GLN A 92 26.00 41.99 3.71
C GLN A 92 26.49 42.36 5.10
N ASP A 93 25.64 42.14 6.11
CA ASP A 93 26.01 42.36 7.52
C ASP A 93 25.58 41.12 8.37
N PRO A 94 26.55 40.26 8.67
CA PRO A 94 26.26 39.12 9.55
C PRO A 94 25.77 39.47 10.95
N ASN A 95 25.79 40.73 11.34
CA ASN A 95 25.27 41.26 12.61
C ASN A 95 23.91 41.97 12.47
N ASP A 96 23.31 41.95 11.27
CA ASP A 96 21.98 42.55 11.08
C ASP A 96 20.94 41.66 11.79
N MET A 97 20.61 42.04 13.02
CA MET A 97 19.65 41.27 13.88
C MET A 97 18.20 41.38 13.36
N TYR A 98 17.87 42.51 12.68
CA TYR A 98 16.53 42.69 12.11
C TYR A 98 16.30 41.74 10.92
N ALA A 99 17.30 41.63 10.05
CA ALA A 99 17.21 40.67 8.92
C ALA A 99 17.11 39.25 9.42
N LYS A 100 17.88 38.86 10.44
CA LYS A 100 17.84 37.53 11.04
C LYS A 100 16.52 37.26 11.73
N LEU A 101 15.95 38.26 12.41
CA LEU A 101 14.62 38.14 13.03
C LEU A 101 13.59 37.82 11.95
N ALA A 102 13.53 38.61 10.89
CA ALA A 102 12.61 38.41 9.77
C ALA A 102 12.78 37.01 9.13
N LEU A 103 14.04 36.58 8.90
CA LEU A 103 14.35 35.28 8.35
C LEU A 103 13.87 34.14 9.27
N SER A 104 14.06 34.31 10.60
CA SER A 104 13.62 33.30 11.59
C SER A 104 12.09 33.17 11.60
N GLU A 105 11.39 34.30 11.62
CA GLU A 105 9.93 34.33 11.57
C GLU A 105 9.39 33.68 10.30
N MET A 106 9.92 34.07 9.16
CA MET A 106 9.51 33.51 7.86
C MET A 106 9.81 31.99 7.75
N ALA A 107 10.93 31.53 8.31
CA ALA A 107 11.27 30.11 8.34
C ALA A 107 10.30 29.33 9.24
N ILE A 108 9.89 29.92 10.39
CA ILE A 108 8.88 29.32 11.29
C ILE A 108 7.52 29.22 10.57
N GLU A 109 7.10 30.31 9.91
CA GLU A 109 5.84 30.34 9.11
C GLU A 109 5.85 29.24 8.03
N ALA A 110 6.99 29.05 7.36
CA ALA A 110 7.19 28.03 6.33
C ALA A 110 7.46 26.62 6.90
N ARG A 111 7.54 26.46 8.21
CA ARG A 111 7.88 25.22 8.93
C ARG A 111 9.25 24.67 8.54
N ASN A 112 10.17 25.54 8.10
CA ASN A 112 11.55 25.17 7.80
C ASN A 112 12.40 25.31 9.07
N TRP A 113 12.36 24.26 9.90
CA TRP A 113 12.95 24.27 11.26
C TRP A 113 14.47 24.41 11.26
N GLU A 114 15.14 23.90 10.24
CA GLU A 114 16.60 24.01 10.09
C GLU A 114 17.00 25.48 9.88
N GLU A 115 16.35 26.17 8.95
CA GLU A 115 16.58 27.59 8.69
C GLU A 115 16.19 28.46 9.89
N ALA A 116 15.04 28.15 10.52
CA ALA A 116 14.59 28.86 11.72
C ALA A 116 15.66 28.80 12.82
N SER A 117 16.16 27.60 13.11
CA SER A 117 17.23 27.38 14.12
C SER A 117 18.53 28.10 13.71
N ARG A 118 18.90 28.02 12.42
CA ARG A 118 20.14 28.66 11.92
C ARG A 118 20.14 30.16 12.11
N HIS A 119 19.05 30.83 11.73
CA HIS A 119 18.95 32.29 11.79
C HIS A 119 18.75 32.82 13.22
N SER A 120 18.01 32.07 14.07
CA SER A 120 17.69 32.48 15.44
C SER A 120 18.85 32.36 16.42
N LYS A 121 19.86 31.54 16.14
CA LYS A 121 20.95 31.24 17.09
C LYS A 121 21.66 32.47 17.65
N SER A 122 22.00 33.43 16.80
CA SER A 122 22.64 34.67 17.25
C SER A 122 21.67 35.66 17.93
N LEU A 123 20.40 35.64 17.55
CA LEU A 123 19.34 36.44 18.20
C LEU A 123 19.13 35.99 19.64
N ILE A 124 19.02 34.68 19.86
CA ILE A 124 18.80 34.11 21.18
C ILE A 124 19.98 34.37 22.12
N SER A 125 21.21 34.33 21.57
CA SER A 125 22.43 34.57 22.35
C SER A 125 22.83 36.05 22.52
N ALA A 126 22.10 36.98 21.90
CA ALA A 126 22.44 38.40 21.95
C ALA A 126 22.16 38.99 23.36
N SER A 127 23.05 39.93 23.79
CA SER A 127 22.91 40.62 25.07
C SER A 127 21.73 41.61 25.09
N GLU A 128 21.42 42.20 23.93
CA GLU A 128 20.23 43.01 23.73
C GLU A 128 19.28 42.27 22.80
N ARG A 129 18.09 41.95 23.29
CA ARG A 129 17.11 41.21 22.52
C ARG A 129 16.13 42.13 21.81
N LEU A 130 15.87 41.86 20.58
CA LEU A 130 14.79 42.51 19.83
C LEU A 130 13.43 41.95 20.31
N GLU A 131 12.40 42.73 20.16
CA GLU A 131 11.02 42.31 20.39
C GLU A 131 10.71 41.10 19.49
N GLY A 132 10.02 40.08 20.01
CA GLY A 132 9.67 38.84 19.31
C GLY A 132 10.69 37.70 19.43
N VAL A 133 11.93 38.00 19.85
CA VAL A 133 12.96 36.95 19.99
C VAL A 133 12.56 35.90 21.05
N ASP A 134 11.81 36.27 22.06
CA ASP A 134 11.32 35.38 23.11
C ASP A 134 10.36 34.31 22.52
N ILE A 135 9.53 34.76 21.57
CA ILE A 135 8.61 33.86 20.85
C ILE A 135 9.40 32.85 20.00
N ILE A 136 10.40 33.36 19.26
CA ILE A 136 11.26 32.51 18.41
C ILE A 136 11.98 31.45 19.27
N GLU A 137 12.58 31.88 20.40
CA GLU A 137 13.26 30.96 21.32
C GLU A 137 12.31 29.89 21.84
N LEU A 138 11.12 30.28 22.21
CA LEU A 138 10.07 29.38 22.71
C LEU A 138 9.68 28.35 21.64
N VAL A 139 9.46 28.82 20.40
CA VAL A 139 9.10 27.94 19.25
C VAL A 139 10.17 26.87 19.01
N ILE A 140 11.43 27.28 18.97
CA ILE A 140 12.57 26.37 18.71
C ILE A 140 12.64 25.29 19.83
N LYS A 141 12.61 25.74 21.10
CA LYS A 141 12.66 24.81 22.24
C LYS A 141 11.46 23.87 22.27
N PHE A 142 10.26 24.39 22.01
CA PHE A 142 9.04 23.56 21.97
C PHE A 142 9.16 22.48 20.89
N ARG A 143 9.67 22.88 19.71
CA ARG A 143 9.86 21.94 18.60
C ARG A 143 10.88 20.85 18.96
N GLU A 144 11.98 21.20 19.63
CA GLU A 144 12.98 20.23 20.09
C GLU A 144 12.36 19.27 21.11
N ALA A 145 11.66 19.79 22.10
CA ALA A 145 10.98 18.96 23.12
C ALA A 145 9.93 18.03 22.50
N ALA A 146 9.21 18.53 21.48
CA ALA A 146 8.19 17.74 20.76
C ALA A 146 8.81 16.59 19.97
N LEU A 147 9.97 16.81 19.34
CA LEU A 147 10.71 15.76 18.60
C LEU A 147 11.28 14.70 19.54
N GLU A 148 11.72 15.10 20.73
CA GLU A 148 12.25 14.20 21.76
C GLU A 148 11.15 13.51 22.58
N GLU A 149 9.88 13.87 22.34
CA GLU A 149 8.71 13.41 23.09
C GLU A 149 8.86 13.70 24.60
N ASN A 150 9.55 14.79 24.94
CA ASN A 150 9.81 15.17 26.34
C ASN A 150 8.59 15.89 26.94
N VAL A 151 7.72 15.13 27.58
CA VAL A 151 6.43 15.60 28.14
C VAL A 151 6.65 16.71 29.18
N ALA A 152 7.70 16.61 30.00
CA ALA A 152 7.98 17.60 31.05
C ALA A 152 8.34 18.97 30.45
N ASP A 153 9.22 18.97 29.44
CA ASP A 153 9.62 20.19 28.75
C ASP A 153 8.48 20.79 27.94
N ILE A 154 7.68 19.94 27.26
CA ILE A 154 6.48 20.40 26.51
C ILE A 154 5.54 21.14 27.46
N ARG A 155 5.28 20.60 28.66
CA ARG A 155 4.41 21.23 29.65
C ARG A 155 4.99 22.58 30.11
N ALA A 156 6.27 22.62 30.49
CA ALA A 156 6.91 23.85 30.95
C ALA A 156 6.88 24.94 29.88
N LEU A 157 7.16 24.56 28.62
CA LEU A 157 7.16 25.51 27.48
C LEU A 157 5.73 25.96 27.11
N THR A 158 4.72 25.10 27.34
CA THR A 158 3.30 25.49 27.18
C THR A 158 2.93 26.55 28.24
N ASP A 159 3.36 26.38 29.48
CA ASP A 159 3.13 27.34 30.55
C ASP A 159 3.87 28.66 30.26
N ASP A 160 5.11 28.61 29.73
CA ASP A 160 5.84 29.82 29.29
C ASP A 160 5.09 30.53 28.14
N ALA A 161 4.55 29.77 27.16
CA ALA A 161 3.74 30.33 26.09
C ALA A 161 2.49 31.06 26.64
N LEU A 162 1.81 30.42 27.59
CA LEU A 162 0.64 31.01 28.27
C LEU A 162 1.00 32.33 28.93
N ALA A 163 2.14 32.41 29.61
CA ALA A 163 2.61 33.65 30.25
C ALA A 163 2.91 34.74 29.21
N LEU A 164 3.52 34.37 28.08
CA LEU A 164 3.86 35.33 27.02
C LEU A 164 2.62 35.94 26.34
N THR A 165 1.45 35.27 26.38
CA THR A 165 0.23 35.84 25.83
C THR A 165 -0.26 37.09 26.59
N GLU A 166 0.26 37.38 27.81
CA GLU A 166 -0.01 38.62 28.52
C GLU A 166 0.65 39.79 27.79
N THR A 167 1.83 39.58 27.21
CA THR A 167 2.59 40.57 26.46
C THR A 167 2.18 40.64 24.98
N TYR A 168 1.95 39.45 24.37
CA TYR A 168 1.63 39.32 22.95
C TYR A 168 0.26 38.61 22.76
N PRO A 169 -0.85 39.30 23.11
CA PRO A 169 -2.17 38.67 23.17
C PRO A 169 -2.75 38.22 21.83
N GLU A 170 -2.26 38.76 20.72
CA GLU A 170 -2.76 38.48 19.36
C GLU A 170 -1.73 37.68 18.54
N ASP A 171 -0.65 37.21 19.15
CA ASP A 171 0.36 36.47 18.43
C ASP A 171 -0.10 35.03 18.13
N VAL A 172 -0.34 34.77 16.86
CA VAL A 172 -0.87 33.46 16.39
C VAL A 172 0.15 32.32 16.57
N THR A 173 1.45 32.63 16.52
CA THR A 173 2.51 31.65 16.74
C THR A 173 2.47 31.11 18.16
N LEU A 174 2.31 32.00 19.16
CA LEU A 174 2.12 31.59 20.55
C LEU A 174 0.86 30.73 20.71
N LEU A 175 -0.25 31.16 20.10
CA LEU A 175 -1.51 30.41 20.19
C LEU A 175 -1.34 28.99 19.62
N ARG A 176 -0.58 28.84 18.54
CA ARG A 176 -0.31 27.50 17.94
C ARG A 176 0.46 26.60 18.93
N ILE A 177 1.47 27.14 19.63
CA ILE A 177 2.22 26.39 20.65
C ILE A 177 1.29 25.97 21.78
N ILE A 178 0.50 26.91 22.28
CA ILE A 178 -0.46 26.65 23.39
C ILE A 178 -1.45 25.55 22.97
N ILE A 179 -2.04 25.68 21.80
CA ILE A 179 -3.00 24.71 21.25
C ILE A 179 -2.36 23.32 21.16
N GLU A 180 -1.14 23.23 20.59
CA GLU A 180 -0.43 21.95 20.47
C GLU A 180 -0.06 21.38 21.83
N GLY A 181 0.48 22.20 22.73
CA GLY A 181 0.87 21.77 24.07
C GLY A 181 -0.31 21.29 24.91
N LEU A 182 -1.40 22.05 24.95
CA LEU A 182 -2.62 21.67 25.66
C LEU A 182 -3.26 20.41 25.10
N SER A 183 -3.23 20.25 23.76
CA SER A 183 -3.73 19.05 23.10
C SER A 183 -2.92 17.81 23.52
N ARG A 184 -1.58 17.91 23.56
CA ARG A 184 -0.69 16.83 23.97
C ARG A 184 -0.89 16.46 25.44
N GLU A 185 -1.28 17.44 26.28
CA GLU A 185 -1.61 17.21 27.69
C GLU A 185 -3.05 16.72 27.89
N ASN A 186 -3.81 16.54 26.80
CA ASN A 186 -5.24 16.16 26.83
C ASN A 186 -6.11 17.18 27.60
N ARG A 187 -5.74 18.46 27.59
CA ARG A 187 -6.50 19.59 28.20
C ARG A 187 -7.44 20.19 27.15
N LEU A 188 -8.31 19.33 26.61
CA LEU A 188 -9.08 19.63 25.39
C LEU A 188 -10.04 20.82 25.53
N ASP A 189 -10.71 21.00 26.68
CA ASP A 189 -11.59 22.16 26.92
C ASP A 189 -10.83 23.47 26.77
N GLN A 190 -9.62 23.52 27.31
CA GLN A 190 -8.78 24.73 27.22
C GLN A 190 -8.26 24.90 25.78
N THR A 191 -7.95 23.79 25.12
CA THR A 191 -7.54 23.82 23.71
C THR A 191 -8.59 24.53 22.86
N VAL A 192 -9.90 24.20 23.04
CA VAL A 192 -11.01 24.84 22.29
C VAL A 192 -11.00 26.36 22.51
N GLN A 193 -10.79 26.81 23.75
CA GLN A 193 -10.78 28.26 24.07
C GLN A 193 -9.68 29.02 23.29
N TYR A 194 -8.47 28.42 23.19
CA TYR A 194 -7.36 29.05 22.48
C TYR A 194 -7.53 28.95 20.95
N ILE A 195 -8.18 27.89 20.46
CA ILE A 195 -8.53 27.80 19.04
C ILE A 195 -9.57 28.89 18.69
N ASP A 196 -10.58 29.13 19.54
CA ASP A 196 -11.58 30.18 19.33
C ASP A 196 -10.95 31.56 19.27
N ARG A 197 -9.95 31.78 20.13
CA ARG A 197 -9.18 33.02 20.11
C ARG A 197 -8.39 33.15 18.80
N ALA A 198 -7.76 32.08 18.34
CA ALA A 198 -7.03 32.06 17.07
C ALA A 198 -7.97 32.29 15.86
N ILE A 199 -9.17 31.70 15.85
CA ILE A 199 -10.20 31.94 14.82
C ILE A 199 -10.63 33.42 14.81
N THR A 200 -10.74 34.04 16.00
CA THR A 200 -11.11 35.46 16.11
C THR A 200 -10.06 36.34 15.44
N ILE A 201 -8.78 36.00 15.58
CA ILE A 201 -7.66 36.78 15.01
C ILE A 201 -7.50 36.49 13.51
N GLU A 202 -7.58 35.19 13.12
CA GLU A 202 -7.46 34.73 11.73
C GLU A 202 -8.75 34.01 11.28
N PRO A 203 -9.85 34.79 11.01
CA PRO A 203 -11.14 34.17 10.64
C PRO A 203 -11.14 33.48 9.30
N ASP A 204 -10.15 33.70 8.45
CA ASP A 204 -10.01 33.06 7.14
C ASP A 204 -9.13 31.81 7.17
N SER A 205 -8.64 31.40 8.36
CA SER A 205 -7.71 30.27 8.51
C SER A 205 -8.46 28.96 8.69
N GLN A 206 -8.75 28.24 7.59
CA GLN A 206 -9.38 26.92 7.62
C GLN A 206 -8.67 25.95 8.59
N PHE A 207 -7.36 26.13 8.80
CA PHE A 207 -6.56 25.31 9.70
C PHE A 207 -7.16 25.26 11.12
N PHE A 208 -7.51 26.43 11.69
CA PHE A 208 -8.06 26.51 13.04
C PHE A 208 -9.47 25.93 13.14
N TYR A 209 -10.28 26.09 12.09
CA TYR A 209 -11.61 25.46 12.03
C TYR A 209 -11.48 23.92 12.03
N GLY A 210 -10.55 23.41 11.25
CA GLY A 210 -10.27 21.95 11.22
C GLY A 210 -9.80 21.44 12.58
N MET A 211 -8.91 22.17 13.24
CA MET A 211 -8.46 21.83 14.60
C MET A 211 -9.62 21.78 15.59
N LYS A 212 -10.51 22.78 15.55
CA LYS A 212 -11.67 22.81 16.45
C LYS A 212 -12.58 21.60 16.22
N SER A 213 -12.84 21.24 14.94
CA SER A 213 -13.61 20.05 14.61
C SER A 213 -13.00 18.79 15.24
N SER A 214 -11.69 18.65 15.12
CA SER A 214 -10.96 17.49 15.66
C SER A 214 -11.08 17.42 17.20
N VAL A 215 -10.87 18.55 17.87
CA VAL A 215 -10.90 18.60 19.34
C VAL A 215 -12.33 18.35 19.88
N LEU A 216 -13.35 18.94 19.25
CA LEU A 216 -14.76 18.69 19.63
C LEU A 216 -15.14 17.22 19.42
N GLY A 217 -14.63 16.61 18.37
CA GLY A 217 -14.80 15.16 18.13
C GLY A 217 -14.18 14.31 19.24
N GLN A 218 -12.96 14.67 19.67
CA GLN A 218 -12.28 13.96 20.78
C GLN A 218 -13.02 14.12 22.12
N LEU A 219 -13.64 15.29 22.33
CA LEU A 219 -14.47 15.56 23.51
C LEU A 219 -15.83 14.86 23.48
N GLU A 220 -16.19 14.30 22.32
CA GLU A 220 -17.52 13.72 22.06
C GLU A 220 -18.64 14.76 22.24
N GLU A 221 -18.34 16.05 22.06
CA GLU A 221 -19.31 17.16 22.12
C GLU A 221 -19.98 17.31 20.74
N PHE A 222 -20.79 16.32 20.37
CA PHE A 222 -21.34 16.21 19.02
C PHE A 222 -22.28 17.34 18.64
N ASP A 223 -23.04 17.89 19.58
CA ASP A 223 -23.91 19.05 19.30
C ASP A 223 -23.06 20.30 18.99
N ALA A 224 -22.04 20.57 19.78
CA ALA A 224 -21.09 21.67 19.53
C ALA A 224 -20.33 21.45 18.22
N LEU A 225 -19.96 20.21 17.90
CA LEU A 225 -19.31 19.86 16.64
C LEU A 225 -20.25 20.13 15.44
N GLU A 226 -21.53 19.77 15.54
CA GLU A 226 -22.51 20.06 14.48
C GLU A 226 -22.63 21.56 14.26
N ASP A 227 -22.83 22.34 15.34
CA ASP A 227 -22.93 23.81 15.25
C ASP A 227 -21.68 24.40 14.62
N HIS A 228 -20.49 23.91 15.02
CA HIS A 228 -19.21 24.37 14.48
C HIS A 228 -19.08 24.04 12.99
N LEU A 229 -19.41 22.82 12.57
CA LEU A 229 -19.36 22.41 11.16
C LEU A 229 -20.33 23.25 10.30
N ARG A 230 -21.53 23.54 10.80
CA ARG A 230 -22.51 24.42 10.10
C ARG A 230 -21.95 25.84 9.94
N ALA A 231 -21.34 26.39 10.99
CA ALA A 231 -20.67 27.70 10.94
C ALA A 231 -19.49 27.67 9.95
N THR A 232 -18.73 26.59 9.92
CA THR A 232 -17.60 26.43 8.99
C THR A 232 -18.06 26.37 7.52
N VAL A 233 -19.15 25.63 7.23
CA VAL A 233 -19.75 25.60 5.89
C VAL A 233 -20.19 27.03 5.46
N ALA A 234 -20.74 27.80 6.39
CA ALA A 234 -21.16 29.19 6.11
C ALA A 234 -19.96 30.12 5.85
N ALA A 235 -18.85 29.91 6.57
CA ALA A 235 -17.61 30.68 6.40
C ALA A 235 -16.87 30.30 5.12
N PHE A 236 -16.91 29.02 4.74
CA PHE A 236 -16.17 28.47 3.59
C PHE A 236 -17.14 27.66 2.69
N PRO A 237 -18.01 28.33 1.96
CA PRO A 237 -19.07 27.63 1.19
C PRO A 237 -18.56 26.71 0.07
N ASP A 238 -17.32 26.88 -0.36
CA ASP A 238 -16.71 26.02 -1.38
C ASP A 238 -15.99 24.80 -0.79
N ASP A 239 -15.92 24.67 0.56
CA ASP A 239 -15.24 23.57 1.22
C ASP A 239 -16.13 22.29 1.23
N THR A 240 -15.93 21.44 0.24
CA THR A 240 -16.63 20.15 0.13
C THR A 240 -16.27 19.18 1.26
N SER A 241 -15.04 19.28 1.81
CA SER A 241 -14.58 18.44 2.91
C SER A 241 -15.43 18.64 4.17
N THR A 242 -15.66 19.89 4.55
CA THR A 242 -16.52 20.23 5.72
C THR A 242 -17.98 19.84 5.50
N LYS A 243 -18.50 20.02 4.27
CA LYS A 243 -19.87 19.55 3.93
C LYS A 243 -19.96 18.03 4.12
N GLY A 244 -18.98 17.28 3.63
CA GLY A 244 -18.90 15.83 3.81
C GLY A 244 -18.79 15.42 5.28
N ALA A 245 -17.99 16.15 6.08
CA ALA A 245 -17.86 15.90 7.52
C ALA A 245 -19.20 16.06 8.25
N LEU A 246 -19.97 17.10 7.92
CA LEU A 246 -21.30 17.33 8.50
C LEU A 246 -22.26 16.19 8.15
N VAL A 247 -22.27 15.76 6.89
CA VAL A 247 -23.11 14.62 6.45
C VAL A 247 -22.75 13.35 7.23
N ARG A 248 -21.44 13.06 7.36
CA ARG A 248 -20.97 11.89 8.12
C ARG A 248 -21.39 11.97 9.59
N LEU A 249 -21.22 13.12 10.22
CA LEU A 249 -21.63 13.33 11.62
C LEU A 249 -23.14 13.08 11.81
N LEU A 250 -23.97 13.71 10.98
CA LEU A 250 -25.43 13.56 11.07
C LEU A 250 -25.84 12.09 10.87
N THR A 251 -25.20 11.39 9.95
CA THR A 251 -25.47 9.96 9.70
C THR A 251 -25.06 9.13 10.92
N ALA A 252 -23.89 9.38 11.49
CA ALA A 252 -23.39 8.66 12.68
C ALA A 252 -24.28 8.88 13.91
N LEU A 253 -24.91 10.06 13.99
CA LEU A 253 -25.86 10.40 15.06
C LEU A 253 -27.28 9.81 14.80
N GLY A 254 -27.45 9.01 13.76
CA GLY A 254 -28.74 8.39 13.42
C GLY A 254 -29.75 9.38 12.84
N ARG A 255 -29.28 10.43 12.18
CA ARG A 255 -30.11 11.49 11.61
C ARG A 255 -29.89 11.62 10.09
N PRO A 256 -30.05 10.51 9.32
CA PRO A 256 -29.80 10.55 7.87
C PRO A 256 -30.77 11.47 7.11
N GLU A 257 -32.01 11.65 7.60
CA GLU A 257 -32.97 12.55 6.97
C GLU A 257 -32.49 14.02 7.04
N THR A 258 -31.90 14.43 8.16
CA THR A 258 -31.31 15.77 8.32
C THR A 258 -30.08 15.93 7.39
N ALA A 259 -29.28 14.86 7.21
CA ALA A 259 -28.15 14.87 6.30
C ALA A 259 -28.62 15.05 4.84
N GLU A 260 -29.67 14.32 4.44
CA GLU A 260 -30.26 14.44 3.10
C GLU A 260 -30.82 15.85 2.87
N GLU A 261 -31.57 16.39 3.84
CA GLU A 261 -32.14 17.74 3.77
C GLU A 261 -31.02 18.79 3.58
N PHE A 262 -29.92 18.64 4.32
CA PHE A 262 -28.77 19.51 4.18
C PHE A 262 -28.19 19.46 2.74
N LEU A 263 -27.97 18.26 2.19
CA LEU A 263 -27.45 18.10 0.82
C LEU A 263 -28.40 18.74 -0.21
N ARG A 264 -29.70 18.50 -0.08
CA ARG A 264 -30.71 19.06 -0.99
C ARG A 264 -30.76 20.59 -0.90
N THR A 265 -30.57 21.15 0.29
CA THR A 265 -30.47 22.62 0.49
C THR A 265 -29.23 23.16 -0.23
N GLN A 266 -28.08 22.51 -0.07
CA GLN A 266 -26.84 22.93 -0.74
C GLN A 266 -26.98 22.87 -2.27
N ILE A 267 -27.66 21.86 -2.80
CA ILE A 267 -27.94 21.75 -4.25
C ILE A 267 -28.86 22.90 -4.70
N ALA A 268 -29.88 23.25 -3.90
CA ALA A 268 -30.81 24.32 -4.24
C ALA A 268 -30.16 25.72 -4.21
N GLU A 269 -29.12 25.87 -3.39
CA GLU A 269 -28.39 27.16 -3.25
C GLU A 269 -27.28 27.32 -4.29
N THR A 270 -26.86 26.25 -4.96
CA THR A 270 -25.72 26.25 -5.88
C THR A 270 -26.18 25.75 -7.26
N GLU A 271 -26.50 26.67 -8.17
CA GLU A 271 -26.96 26.30 -9.52
C GLU A 271 -25.92 25.40 -10.26
N ASP A 272 -26.43 24.36 -10.90
CA ASP A 272 -25.67 23.46 -11.79
C ASP A 272 -24.48 22.72 -11.15
N ASN A 273 -24.52 22.48 -9.83
CA ASN A 273 -23.43 21.73 -9.17
C ASN A 273 -23.68 20.23 -9.24
N ILE A 274 -23.11 19.60 -10.28
CA ILE A 274 -23.20 18.16 -10.49
C ILE A 274 -22.53 17.36 -9.35
N ASP A 275 -21.44 17.86 -8.79
CA ASP A 275 -20.70 17.16 -7.72
C ASP A 275 -21.56 16.98 -6.45
N LEU A 276 -22.35 18.00 -6.08
CA LEU A 276 -23.28 17.87 -4.96
C LEU A 276 -24.40 16.88 -5.28
N GLN A 277 -24.86 16.84 -6.52
CA GLN A 277 -25.87 15.86 -6.94
C GLN A 277 -25.30 14.43 -6.87
N VAL A 278 -24.06 14.22 -7.33
CA VAL A 278 -23.36 12.94 -7.21
C VAL A 278 -23.19 12.53 -5.73
N ALA A 279 -22.86 13.50 -4.86
CA ALA A 279 -22.73 13.27 -3.41
C ALA A 279 -24.07 12.84 -2.80
N LEU A 280 -25.16 13.49 -3.19
CA LEU A 280 -26.52 13.12 -2.73
C LEU A 280 -26.89 11.70 -3.18
N ILE A 281 -26.64 11.37 -4.44
CA ILE A 281 -26.92 10.04 -5.00
C ILE A 281 -26.13 8.97 -4.24
N GLY A 282 -24.82 9.22 -4.00
CA GLY A 282 -23.97 8.32 -3.22
C GLY A 282 -24.52 8.10 -1.82
N PHE A 283 -24.94 9.17 -1.16
CA PHE A 283 -25.55 9.13 0.17
C PHE A 283 -26.85 8.29 0.16
N ILE A 284 -27.74 8.53 -0.81
CA ILE A 284 -29.00 7.79 -0.95
C ILE A 284 -28.71 6.30 -1.17
N ARG A 285 -27.73 5.97 -2.01
CA ARG A 285 -27.32 4.59 -2.26
C ARG A 285 -26.88 3.89 -0.97
N GLU A 286 -26.08 4.58 -0.16
CA GLU A 286 -25.59 4.05 1.12
C GLU A 286 -26.72 3.78 2.12
N ILE A 287 -27.68 4.71 2.24
CA ILE A 287 -28.72 4.68 3.28
C ILE A 287 -29.95 3.86 2.84
N ARG A 288 -30.35 3.95 1.56
CA ARG A 288 -31.60 3.33 1.05
C ARG A 288 -31.39 2.31 -0.06
N GLY A 289 -30.15 2.11 -0.52
CA GLY A 289 -29.82 1.09 -1.51
C GLY A 289 -29.87 1.57 -2.95
N SER A 290 -29.56 0.65 -3.86
CA SER A 290 -29.36 0.93 -5.28
C SER A 290 -30.66 1.38 -5.98
N ASP A 291 -31.81 0.80 -5.63
CA ASP A 291 -33.08 1.16 -6.27
C ASP A 291 -33.45 2.63 -6.03
N ALA A 292 -33.29 3.10 -4.76
CA ALA A 292 -33.53 4.50 -4.43
C ALA A 292 -32.54 5.44 -5.12
N ALA A 293 -31.29 5.01 -5.24
CA ALA A 293 -30.28 5.78 -5.96
C ALA A 293 -30.61 5.89 -7.45
N LEU A 294 -31.06 4.80 -8.07
CA LEU A 294 -31.46 4.82 -9.49
C LEU A 294 -32.64 5.79 -9.72
N GLU A 295 -33.64 5.82 -8.82
CA GLU A 295 -34.75 6.77 -8.90
C GLU A 295 -34.25 8.24 -8.83
N GLU A 296 -33.33 8.54 -7.91
CA GLU A 296 -32.76 9.89 -7.78
C GLU A 296 -31.93 10.26 -9.02
N ILE A 297 -31.16 9.29 -9.57
CA ILE A 297 -30.36 9.49 -10.78
C ILE A 297 -31.28 9.82 -11.99
N GLU A 298 -32.40 9.10 -12.16
CA GLU A 298 -33.30 9.36 -13.28
C GLU A 298 -33.84 10.79 -13.22
N GLY A 299 -34.31 11.24 -12.05
CA GLY A 299 -34.74 12.63 -11.86
C GLY A 299 -33.65 13.64 -12.14
N SER A 300 -32.39 13.29 -11.77
CA SER A 300 -31.25 14.16 -12.00
C SER A 300 -30.89 14.23 -13.49
N ILE A 301 -30.93 13.12 -14.21
CA ILE A 301 -30.66 13.07 -15.65
C ILE A 301 -31.66 13.95 -16.42
N GLU A 302 -32.93 13.91 -16.02
CA GLU A 302 -33.99 14.79 -16.62
C GLU A 302 -33.69 16.28 -16.35
N ARG A 303 -33.25 16.61 -15.13
CA ARG A 303 -32.95 17.98 -14.70
C ARG A 303 -31.70 18.57 -15.38
N TYR A 304 -30.67 17.76 -15.52
CA TYR A 304 -29.37 18.19 -16.05
C TYR A 304 -29.11 17.77 -17.50
N GLU A 305 -30.17 17.68 -18.30
CA GLU A 305 -30.12 17.45 -19.75
C GLU A 305 -29.23 16.26 -20.16
N SER A 306 -29.41 15.11 -19.53
CA SER A 306 -28.70 13.85 -19.84
C SER A 306 -27.19 13.94 -19.64
N ASN A 307 -26.73 14.66 -18.61
CA ASN A 307 -25.32 14.83 -18.26
C ASN A 307 -24.59 13.48 -18.25
N ALA A 308 -23.42 13.42 -18.90
CA ALA A 308 -22.64 12.19 -19.07
C ALA A 308 -22.18 11.60 -17.72
N VAL A 309 -21.82 12.44 -16.74
CA VAL A 309 -21.40 11.98 -15.39
C VAL A 309 -22.55 11.26 -14.68
N LEU A 310 -23.76 11.82 -14.73
CA LEU A 310 -24.95 11.19 -14.13
C LEU A 310 -25.30 9.87 -14.83
N ARG A 311 -25.18 9.82 -16.14
CA ARG A 311 -25.37 8.60 -16.92
C ARG A 311 -24.32 7.55 -16.59
N ALA A 312 -23.07 7.97 -16.43
CA ALA A 312 -21.98 7.06 -16.02
C ALA A 312 -22.22 6.52 -14.61
N LEU A 313 -22.72 7.36 -13.71
CA LEU A 313 -23.10 6.94 -12.35
C LEU A 313 -24.23 5.90 -12.40
N ARG A 314 -25.26 6.12 -13.24
CA ARG A 314 -26.34 5.15 -13.45
C ARG A 314 -25.80 3.82 -13.96
N SER A 315 -24.92 3.87 -14.97
CA SER A 315 -24.24 2.70 -15.51
C SER A 315 -23.53 1.90 -14.40
N GLY A 316 -22.78 2.61 -13.53
CA GLY A 316 -22.09 1.98 -12.41
C GLY A 316 -23.03 1.32 -11.42
N VAL A 317 -24.12 2.00 -11.04
CA VAL A 317 -25.11 1.46 -10.10
C VAL A 317 -25.81 0.22 -10.69
N LEU A 318 -26.18 0.26 -11.97
CA LEU A 318 -26.78 -0.89 -12.67
C LEU A 318 -25.83 -2.08 -12.66
N PHE A 319 -24.56 -1.86 -13.02
CA PHE A 319 -23.55 -2.91 -13.05
C PHE A 319 -23.36 -3.57 -11.68
N ASP A 320 -23.23 -2.76 -10.63
CA ASP A 320 -23.00 -3.23 -9.26
C ASP A 320 -24.23 -3.94 -8.68
N SER A 321 -25.45 -3.54 -9.09
CA SER A 321 -26.69 -4.17 -8.61
C SER A 321 -27.02 -5.47 -9.33
N GLY A 322 -26.22 -5.86 -10.33
CA GLY A 322 -26.33 -7.13 -11.03
C GLY A 322 -26.80 -7.04 -12.47
N ASP A 323 -27.32 -5.88 -12.91
CA ASP A 323 -27.70 -5.68 -14.31
C ASP A 323 -26.46 -5.23 -15.10
N ARG A 324 -25.50 -6.15 -15.20
CA ARG A 324 -24.20 -5.88 -15.81
C ARG A 324 -24.30 -5.50 -17.29
N GLU A 325 -25.19 -6.17 -18.01
CA GLU A 325 -25.37 -5.91 -19.45
C GLU A 325 -25.89 -4.48 -19.70
N ALA A 326 -26.88 -4.04 -18.94
CA ALA A 326 -27.41 -2.67 -19.04
C ALA A 326 -26.35 -1.64 -18.65
N GLY A 327 -25.60 -1.90 -17.57
CA GLY A 327 -24.49 -1.02 -17.14
C GLY A 327 -23.46 -0.86 -18.23
N ILE A 328 -22.94 -1.97 -18.76
CA ILE A 328 -21.93 -1.95 -19.84
C ILE A 328 -22.48 -1.24 -21.10
N ALA A 329 -23.72 -1.54 -21.49
CA ALA A 329 -24.33 -0.95 -22.68
C ALA A 329 -24.45 0.58 -22.56
N GLU A 330 -24.81 1.07 -21.38
CA GLU A 330 -24.92 2.52 -21.14
C GLU A 330 -23.53 3.18 -21.16
N MET A 331 -22.54 2.59 -20.47
CA MET A 331 -21.17 3.14 -20.49
C MET A 331 -20.60 3.14 -21.90
N GLN A 332 -20.81 2.08 -22.67
CA GLN A 332 -20.42 2.01 -24.07
C GLN A 332 -21.07 3.15 -24.89
N SER A 333 -22.38 3.38 -24.70
CA SER A 333 -23.10 4.47 -25.34
C SER A 333 -22.51 5.86 -25.00
N ILE A 334 -22.08 6.05 -23.75
CA ILE A 334 -21.43 7.32 -23.34
C ILE A 334 -20.12 7.47 -24.11
N VAL A 335 -19.28 6.44 -24.15
CA VAL A 335 -17.99 6.46 -24.84
C VAL A 335 -18.18 6.70 -26.34
N ASP A 336 -19.13 6.01 -26.97
CA ASP A 336 -19.37 6.09 -28.42
C ASP A 336 -19.89 7.47 -28.88
N ASN A 337 -20.60 8.19 -27.98
CA ASN A 337 -21.19 9.49 -28.29
C ASN A 337 -20.42 10.68 -27.71
N ALA A 338 -19.35 10.43 -26.98
CA ALA A 338 -18.50 11.51 -26.42
C ALA A 338 -17.77 12.25 -27.55
N ALA A 339 -17.65 13.56 -27.40
CA ALA A 339 -16.85 14.36 -28.33
C ALA A 339 -15.36 14.01 -28.17
N PRO A 340 -14.59 13.96 -29.26
CA PRO A 340 -13.16 13.62 -29.15
C PRO A 340 -12.35 14.53 -28.23
N GLU A 341 -12.81 15.76 -28.04
CA GLU A 341 -12.19 16.76 -27.16
C GLU A 341 -12.74 16.77 -25.72
N ASP A 342 -13.61 15.82 -25.38
CA ASP A 342 -14.16 15.69 -24.03
C ASP A 342 -13.05 15.23 -23.06
N ASP A 343 -12.71 16.04 -22.09
CA ASP A 343 -11.67 15.75 -21.11
C ASP A 343 -11.95 14.48 -20.28
N GLN A 344 -13.22 14.08 -20.17
CA GLN A 344 -13.64 12.92 -19.37
C GLN A 344 -13.67 11.61 -20.16
N ILE A 345 -13.48 11.65 -21.48
CA ILE A 345 -13.62 10.45 -22.33
C ILE A 345 -12.68 9.32 -21.89
N ASN A 346 -11.45 9.65 -21.49
CA ASN A 346 -10.48 8.66 -21.05
C ASN A 346 -10.93 7.98 -19.75
N ASP A 347 -11.54 8.73 -18.82
CA ASP A 347 -12.06 8.17 -17.56
C ASP A 347 -13.25 7.26 -17.81
N PHE A 348 -14.14 7.62 -18.74
CA PHE A 348 -15.27 6.75 -19.15
C PHE A 348 -14.75 5.47 -19.81
N LYS A 349 -13.74 5.54 -20.69
CA LYS A 349 -13.10 4.37 -21.30
C LYS A 349 -12.48 3.45 -20.25
N ILE A 350 -11.80 4.00 -19.25
CA ILE A 350 -11.20 3.21 -18.16
C ILE A 350 -12.29 2.55 -17.29
N THR A 351 -13.36 3.27 -17.02
CA THR A 351 -14.51 2.70 -16.27
C THR A 351 -15.12 1.53 -17.05
N LEU A 352 -15.34 1.72 -18.36
CA LEU A 352 -15.83 0.66 -19.23
C LEU A 352 -14.86 -0.54 -19.27
N ALA A 353 -13.56 -0.27 -19.37
CA ALA A 353 -12.54 -1.34 -19.35
C ALA A 353 -12.63 -2.18 -18.06
N ARG A 354 -12.78 -1.54 -16.91
CA ARG A 354 -12.95 -2.24 -15.62
C ARG A 354 -14.23 -3.08 -15.58
N MET A 355 -15.32 -2.57 -16.10
CA MET A 355 -16.58 -3.32 -16.24
C MET A 355 -16.41 -4.55 -17.13
N LEU A 356 -15.73 -4.39 -18.26
CA LEU A 356 -15.45 -5.48 -19.22
C LEU A 356 -14.56 -6.56 -18.57
N ILE A 357 -13.52 -6.17 -17.82
CA ILE A 357 -12.67 -7.12 -17.06
C ILE A 357 -13.54 -7.93 -16.09
N SER A 358 -14.36 -7.25 -15.29
CA SER A 358 -15.24 -7.90 -14.31
C SER A 358 -16.27 -8.81 -14.97
N ASN A 359 -16.59 -8.57 -16.24
CA ASN A 359 -17.56 -9.38 -17.01
C ASN A 359 -16.88 -10.41 -17.94
N GLY A 360 -15.55 -10.58 -17.80
CA GLY A 360 -14.78 -11.59 -18.55
C GLY A 360 -14.34 -11.20 -19.97
N ASN A 361 -14.60 -9.96 -20.38
CA ASN A 361 -14.18 -9.47 -21.70
C ASN A 361 -12.84 -8.71 -21.61
N GLU A 362 -11.79 -9.45 -21.40
CA GLU A 362 -10.43 -8.87 -21.27
C GLU A 362 -9.93 -8.25 -22.59
N VAL A 363 -10.30 -8.82 -23.71
CA VAL A 363 -9.87 -8.31 -25.04
C VAL A 363 -10.39 -6.89 -25.28
N GLY A 364 -11.69 -6.68 -25.01
CA GLY A 364 -12.29 -5.35 -25.13
C GLY A 364 -11.68 -4.34 -24.17
N ALA A 365 -11.39 -4.78 -22.95
CA ALA A 365 -10.75 -3.93 -21.93
C ALA A 365 -9.34 -3.49 -22.38
N ARG A 366 -8.53 -4.43 -22.87
CA ARG A 366 -7.16 -4.13 -23.35
C ARG A 366 -7.19 -3.09 -24.49
N GLN A 367 -8.11 -3.24 -25.42
CA GLN A 367 -8.27 -2.30 -26.53
C GLN A 367 -8.52 -0.86 -26.02
N LEU A 368 -9.46 -0.72 -25.07
CA LEU A 368 -9.79 0.60 -24.50
C LEU A 368 -8.59 1.22 -23.78
N VAL A 369 -7.85 0.42 -23.01
CA VAL A 369 -6.65 0.89 -22.30
C VAL A 369 -5.57 1.33 -23.31
N GLU A 370 -5.37 0.59 -24.39
CA GLU A 370 -4.42 0.95 -25.46
C GLU A 370 -4.83 2.26 -26.13
N GLU A 371 -6.13 2.45 -26.41
CA GLU A 371 -6.66 3.71 -26.97
C GLU A 371 -6.38 4.91 -26.04
N VAL A 372 -6.61 4.73 -24.73
CA VAL A 372 -6.33 5.78 -23.73
C VAL A 372 -4.83 6.11 -23.73
N LEU A 373 -3.97 5.11 -23.64
CA LEU A 373 -2.51 5.30 -23.58
C LEU A 373 -1.92 5.85 -24.89
N ALA A 374 -2.59 5.66 -26.03
CA ALA A 374 -2.20 6.25 -27.31
C ALA A 374 -2.40 7.79 -27.31
N VAL A 375 -3.39 8.28 -26.57
CA VAL A 375 -3.72 9.71 -26.44
C VAL A 375 -3.00 10.34 -25.24
N ASP A 376 -3.07 9.67 -24.09
CA ASP A 376 -2.46 10.14 -22.83
C ASP A 376 -1.58 9.03 -22.23
N GLN A 377 -0.30 9.08 -22.52
CA GLN A 377 0.70 8.11 -22.03
C GLN A 377 0.92 8.19 -20.50
N SER A 378 0.37 9.19 -19.84
CA SER A 378 0.53 9.42 -18.39
C SER A 378 -0.72 9.06 -17.59
N GLN A 379 -1.81 8.64 -18.25
CA GLN A 379 -3.08 8.34 -17.55
C GLN A 379 -2.87 7.17 -16.57
N THR A 380 -2.90 7.50 -15.28
CA THR A 380 -2.46 6.62 -14.18
C THR A 380 -3.27 5.32 -14.11
N ALA A 381 -4.59 5.40 -14.26
CA ALA A 381 -5.44 4.20 -14.16
C ALA A 381 -5.20 3.24 -15.33
N ALA A 382 -4.98 3.77 -16.55
CA ALA A 382 -4.63 2.96 -17.72
C ALA A 382 -3.26 2.29 -17.54
N LEU A 383 -2.28 3.04 -17.02
CA LEU A 383 -0.95 2.50 -16.72
C LEU A 383 -1.01 1.36 -15.70
N LYS A 384 -1.84 1.49 -14.65
CA LYS A 384 -2.01 0.43 -13.65
C LYS A 384 -2.64 -0.83 -14.26
N LEU A 385 -3.68 -0.70 -15.08
CA LEU A 385 -4.30 -1.85 -15.76
C LEU A 385 -3.31 -2.54 -16.70
N SER A 386 -2.60 -1.75 -17.52
CA SER A 386 -1.57 -2.27 -18.42
C SER A 386 -0.47 -2.99 -17.64
N ALA A 387 0.00 -2.41 -16.52
CA ALA A 387 1.04 -3.02 -15.69
C ALA A 387 0.58 -4.35 -15.09
N GLY A 388 -0.68 -4.46 -14.68
CA GLY A 388 -1.25 -5.72 -14.20
C GLY A 388 -1.09 -6.84 -15.25
N TRP A 389 -1.48 -6.58 -16.48
CA TRP A 389 -1.36 -7.55 -17.57
C TRP A 389 0.09 -7.88 -17.91
N LEU A 390 0.98 -6.87 -17.87
CA LEU A 390 2.41 -7.06 -18.11
C LEU A 390 3.03 -7.98 -17.02
N ILE A 391 2.60 -7.81 -15.78
CA ILE A 391 3.04 -8.68 -14.66
C ILE A 391 2.56 -10.12 -14.92
N GLU A 392 1.30 -10.29 -15.29
CA GLU A 392 0.71 -11.61 -15.55
C GLU A 392 1.42 -12.34 -16.72
N SER A 393 1.89 -11.60 -17.71
CA SER A 393 2.62 -12.16 -18.86
C SER A 393 4.15 -12.16 -18.68
N ASP A 394 4.64 -11.92 -17.47
CA ASP A 394 6.07 -11.94 -17.10
C ASP A 394 6.91 -10.84 -17.79
N GLN A 395 6.27 -9.79 -18.31
CA GLN A 395 6.94 -8.62 -18.89
C GLN A 395 7.24 -7.60 -17.79
N VAL A 396 8.02 -8.04 -16.80
CA VAL A 396 8.22 -7.31 -15.54
C VAL A 396 8.89 -5.94 -15.76
N GLY A 397 9.87 -5.86 -16.68
CA GLY A 397 10.56 -4.60 -16.97
C GLY A 397 9.61 -3.53 -17.49
N ASP A 398 8.72 -3.91 -18.39
CA ASP A 398 7.73 -2.99 -18.98
C ASP A 398 6.68 -2.58 -17.92
N ALA A 399 6.27 -3.53 -17.06
CA ALA A 399 5.38 -3.23 -15.95
C ALA A 399 5.99 -2.19 -15.00
N ILE A 400 7.26 -2.37 -14.60
CA ILE A 400 7.97 -1.43 -13.73
C ILE A 400 8.04 -0.04 -14.39
N ASN A 401 8.33 0.02 -15.69
CA ASN A 401 8.40 1.31 -16.41
C ASN A 401 7.02 2.01 -16.44
N ALA A 402 5.94 1.26 -16.68
CA ALA A 402 4.58 1.81 -16.65
C ALA A 402 4.22 2.34 -15.25
N LEU A 403 4.55 1.57 -14.20
CA LEU A 403 4.26 1.95 -12.82
C LEU A 403 5.09 3.14 -12.33
N ARG A 404 6.34 3.28 -12.79
CA ARG A 404 7.14 4.48 -12.50
C ARG A 404 6.44 5.73 -13.06
N ARG A 405 5.98 5.68 -14.32
CA ARG A 405 5.23 6.80 -14.92
C ARG A 405 3.96 7.10 -14.12
N ALA A 406 3.24 6.08 -13.65
CA ALA A 406 2.05 6.27 -12.82
C ALA A 406 2.41 6.97 -11.50
N LEU A 407 3.48 6.53 -10.83
CA LEU A 407 3.94 7.11 -9.57
C LEU A 407 4.54 8.51 -9.74
N ASP A 408 5.12 8.83 -10.90
CA ASP A 408 5.57 10.20 -11.22
C ASP A 408 4.36 11.18 -11.24
N GLN A 409 3.20 10.71 -11.71
CA GLN A 409 1.96 11.53 -11.71
C GLN A 409 1.27 11.54 -10.35
N ALA A 410 1.28 10.42 -9.64
CA ALA A 410 0.59 10.23 -8.37
C ALA A 410 1.52 9.54 -7.36
N PRO A 411 2.42 10.31 -6.73
CA PRO A 411 3.45 9.73 -5.83
C PRO A 411 2.91 9.02 -4.59
N GLN A 412 1.63 9.21 -4.24
CA GLN A 412 0.98 8.56 -3.09
C GLN A 412 -0.02 7.46 -3.51
N ASP A 413 0.04 7.00 -4.77
CA ASP A 413 -0.85 5.95 -5.27
C ASP A 413 -0.42 4.57 -4.72
N PHE A 414 -1.04 4.15 -3.63
CA PHE A 414 -0.70 2.88 -2.97
C PHE A 414 -1.05 1.65 -3.83
N GLU A 415 -2.02 1.76 -4.76
CA GLU A 415 -2.32 0.67 -5.70
C GLU A 415 -1.14 0.47 -6.69
N ALA A 416 -0.60 1.57 -7.21
CA ALA A 416 0.58 1.52 -8.08
C ALA A 416 1.79 0.95 -7.34
N MET A 417 1.98 1.33 -6.06
CA MET A 417 3.05 0.77 -5.21
C MET A 417 2.86 -0.74 -4.99
N THR A 418 1.62 -1.18 -4.77
CA THR A 418 1.29 -2.60 -4.60
C THR A 418 1.58 -3.39 -5.88
N LEU A 419 1.20 -2.87 -7.04
CA LEU A 419 1.54 -3.48 -8.34
C LEU A 419 3.05 -3.51 -8.56
N MET A 420 3.76 -2.44 -8.19
CA MET A 420 5.23 -2.40 -8.25
C MET A 420 5.85 -3.51 -7.38
N ALA A 421 5.30 -3.74 -6.19
CA ALA A 421 5.73 -4.84 -5.32
C ALA A 421 5.52 -6.20 -6.00
N GLN A 422 4.37 -6.41 -6.66
CA GLN A 422 4.08 -7.63 -7.40
C GLN A 422 5.08 -7.85 -8.55
N ALA A 423 5.41 -6.78 -9.27
CA ALA A 423 6.40 -6.82 -10.35
C ALA A 423 7.78 -7.25 -9.81
N HIS A 424 8.22 -6.67 -8.68
CA HIS A 424 9.48 -7.05 -8.04
C HIS A 424 9.43 -8.51 -7.52
N GLN A 425 8.29 -8.96 -6.99
CA GLN A 425 8.13 -10.37 -6.58
C GLN A 425 8.29 -11.31 -7.78
N ARG A 426 7.70 -10.97 -8.94
CA ARG A 426 7.86 -11.75 -10.18
C ARG A 426 9.31 -11.80 -10.65
N ALA A 427 10.08 -10.74 -10.41
CA ALA A 427 11.51 -10.68 -10.72
C ALA A 427 12.39 -11.39 -9.67
N GLY A 428 11.82 -11.83 -8.54
CA GLY A 428 12.56 -12.42 -7.43
C GLY A 428 13.34 -11.40 -6.61
N GLU A 429 12.92 -10.12 -6.65
CA GLU A 429 13.55 -9.00 -5.96
C GLU A 429 12.80 -8.72 -4.65
N THR A 430 12.96 -9.63 -3.70
CA THR A 430 12.17 -9.67 -2.46
C THR A 430 12.31 -8.41 -1.59
N GLU A 431 13.52 -7.83 -1.54
CA GLU A 431 13.76 -6.62 -0.75
C GLU A 431 13.01 -5.41 -1.35
N LEU A 432 13.12 -5.23 -2.68
CA LEU A 432 12.41 -4.14 -3.38
C LEU A 432 10.90 -4.31 -3.26
N ALA A 433 10.42 -5.54 -3.35
CA ALA A 433 8.99 -5.83 -3.16
C ALA A 433 8.53 -5.43 -1.75
N GLN A 434 9.32 -5.76 -0.73
CA GLN A 434 9.01 -5.41 0.67
C GLN A 434 9.01 -3.88 0.88
N ASP A 435 9.98 -3.17 0.28
CA ASP A 435 10.05 -1.71 0.34
C ASP A 435 8.78 -1.07 -0.26
N MET A 436 8.34 -1.57 -1.43
CA MET A 436 7.13 -1.08 -2.07
C MET A 436 5.87 -1.36 -1.24
N LEU A 437 5.79 -2.53 -0.60
CA LEU A 437 4.66 -2.85 0.31
C LEU A 437 4.65 -1.96 1.55
N SER A 438 5.83 -1.61 2.07
CA SER A 438 5.95 -0.66 3.19
C SER A 438 5.42 0.72 2.79
N LEU A 439 5.82 1.21 1.62
CA LEU A 439 5.36 2.50 1.09
C LEU A 439 3.84 2.48 0.82
N ALA A 440 3.32 1.38 0.27
CA ALA A 440 1.87 1.22 0.04
C ALA A 440 1.08 1.25 1.35
N ALA A 441 1.56 0.55 2.39
CA ALA A 441 0.92 0.58 3.71
C ALA A 441 0.91 2.00 4.29
N GLU A 442 2.03 2.71 4.17
CA GLU A 442 2.15 4.10 4.65
C GLU A 442 1.25 5.05 3.85
N ALA A 443 1.28 4.99 2.52
CA ALA A 443 0.48 5.83 1.63
C ALA A 443 -1.02 5.63 1.80
N SER A 444 -1.44 4.39 2.11
CA SER A 444 -2.85 4.06 2.41
C SER A 444 -3.25 4.41 3.84
N ASN A 445 -2.35 5.03 4.61
CA ASN A 445 -2.53 5.29 6.05
C ASN A 445 -2.82 3.98 6.83
N TYR A 446 -2.10 2.92 6.48
CA TYR A 446 -2.24 1.58 7.10
C TYR A 446 -3.64 0.99 6.94
N ALA A 447 -4.24 1.15 5.76
CA ALA A 447 -5.49 0.46 5.42
C ALA A 447 -5.32 -1.06 5.61
N PRO A 448 -6.36 -1.78 6.06
CA PRO A 448 -6.24 -3.20 6.42
C PRO A 448 -5.59 -4.09 5.35
N GLU A 449 -6.02 -3.96 4.10
CA GLU A 449 -5.52 -4.82 3.01
C GLU A 449 -4.02 -4.62 2.74
N GLU A 450 -3.57 -3.36 2.64
CA GLU A 450 -2.16 -3.01 2.41
C GLU A 450 -1.30 -3.43 3.61
N THR A 451 -1.82 -3.21 4.82
CA THR A 451 -1.14 -3.63 6.06
C THR A 451 -0.95 -5.15 6.08
N LEU A 452 -1.99 -5.90 5.72
CA LEU A 452 -1.92 -7.38 5.69
C LEU A 452 -0.92 -7.88 4.63
N ARG A 453 -0.86 -7.23 3.45
CA ARG A 453 0.14 -7.58 2.43
C ARG A 453 1.57 -7.36 2.96
N PHE A 454 1.82 -6.20 3.54
CA PHE A 454 3.13 -5.82 4.09
C PHE A 454 3.53 -6.74 5.25
N THR A 455 2.65 -6.92 6.23
CA THR A 455 2.96 -7.70 7.43
C THR A 455 3.15 -9.19 7.13
N ARG A 456 2.50 -9.72 6.09
CA ARG A 456 2.74 -11.10 5.64
C ARG A 456 4.22 -11.32 5.29
N THR A 457 4.84 -10.39 4.58
CA THR A 457 6.28 -10.49 4.22
C THR A 457 7.17 -10.35 5.44
N LEU A 458 6.80 -9.44 6.37
CA LEU A 458 7.55 -9.25 7.62
C LEU A 458 7.51 -10.51 8.51
N ILE A 459 6.34 -11.11 8.65
CA ILE A 459 6.14 -12.33 9.47
C ILE A 459 6.91 -13.50 8.85
N ALA A 460 6.89 -13.64 7.52
CA ALA A 460 7.66 -14.68 6.80
C ALA A 460 9.16 -14.52 7.02
N ALA A 461 9.64 -13.28 7.12
CA ALA A 461 11.05 -12.95 7.38
C ALA A 461 11.39 -12.91 8.90
N ASP A 462 10.47 -13.32 9.75
CA ASP A 462 10.58 -13.31 11.23
C ASP A 462 10.87 -11.90 11.80
N ARG A 463 10.46 -10.84 11.07
CA ARG A 463 10.56 -9.45 11.51
C ARG A 463 9.29 -9.06 12.29
N LEU A 464 9.17 -9.60 13.50
CA LEU A 464 7.92 -9.56 14.28
C LEU A 464 7.58 -8.17 14.84
N ARG A 465 8.58 -7.37 15.25
CA ARG A 465 8.33 -6.01 15.80
C ARG A 465 7.75 -5.05 14.75
N PRO A 466 8.38 -4.89 13.57
CA PRO A 466 7.74 -4.05 12.54
C PRO A 466 6.35 -4.55 12.12
N ALA A 467 6.11 -5.87 12.13
CA ALA A 467 4.79 -6.43 11.84
C ALA A 467 3.77 -6.02 12.91
N GLU A 468 4.15 -6.11 14.20
CA GLU A 468 3.32 -5.66 15.31
C GLU A 468 2.96 -4.18 15.17
N ASP A 469 3.97 -3.32 14.94
CA ASP A 469 3.76 -1.87 14.81
C ASP A 469 2.76 -1.54 13.70
N ALA A 470 2.90 -2.15 12.53
CA ALA A 470 1.99 -1.92 11.39
C ALA A 470 0.56 -2.40 11.70
N LEU A 471 0.42 -3.60 12.31
CA LEU A 471 -0.89 -4.15 12.67
C LEU A 471 -1.60 -3.28 13.72
N VAL A 472 -0.86 -2.80 14.73
CA VAL A 472 -1.42 -1.93 15.77
C VAL A 472 -1.89 -0.60 15.17
N ARG A 473 -1.12 -0.01 14.24
CA ARG A 473 -1.54 1.22 13.54
C ARG A 473 -2.84 1.02 12.77
N SER A 474 -2.93 -0.08 12.01
CA SER A 474 -4.13 -0.43 11.24
C SER A 474 -5.34 -0.65 12.16
N LEU A 475 -5.15 -1.36 13.28
CA LEU A 475 -6.20 -1.65 14.26
C LEU A 475 -6.72 -0.40 14.99
N ARG A 476 -5.94 0.69 15.06
CA ARG A 476 -6.46 1.96 15.61
C ARG A 476 -7.60 2.52 14.75
N GLN A 477 -7.57 2.26 13.45
CA GLN A 477 -8.60 2.72 12.51
C GLN A 477 -9.71 1.67 12.30
N SER A 478 -9.36 0.39 12.41
CA SER A 478 -10.26 -0.75 12.20
C SER A 478 -10.20 -1.73 13.36
N PRO A 479 -10.60 -1.31 14.58
CA PRO A 479 -10.35 -2.10 15.82
C PRO A 479 -11.08 -3.44 15.88
N SER A 480 -12.10 -3.65 15.05
CA SER A 480 -12.87 -4.90 15.01
C SER A 480 -12.51 -5.80 13.81
N ASP A 481 -11.49 -5.44 13.03
CA ASP A 481 -11.08 -6.26 11.87
C ASP A 481 -10.50 -7.59 12.35
N LEU A 482 -11.24 -8.68 12.06
CA LEU A 482 -10.90 -10.02 12.54
C LEU A 482 -9.59 -10.54 11.92
N THR A 483 -9.28 -10.16 10.68
CA THR A 483 -8.06 -10.62 9.99
C THR A 483 -6.82 -9.97 10.58
N LEU A 484 -6.91 -8.66 10.86
CA LEU A 484 -5.84 -7.92 11.54
C LEU A 484 -5.60 -8.49 12.95
N LEU A 485 -6.68 -8.73 13.72
CA LEU A 485 -6.59 -9.31 15.06
C LEU A 485 -5.97 -10.70 15.01
N GLN A 486 -6.38 -11.54 14.05
CA GLN A 486 -5.80 -12.88 13.86
C GLN A 486 -4.31 -12.79 13.57
N LYS A 487 -3.88 -11.86 12.69
CA LYS A 487 -2.46 -11.67 12.36
C LYS A 487 -1.66 -11.16 13.55
N LEU A 488 -2.24 -10.26 14.34
CA LEU A 488 -1.59 -9.77 15.57
C LEU A 488 -1.42 -10.91 16.58
N GLY A 489 -2.43 -11.76 16.73
CA GLY A 489 -2.35 -12.99 17.54
C GLY A 489 -1.22 -13.91 17.08
N GLU A 490 -1.07 -14.10 15.75
CA GLU A 490 0.04 -14.90 15.17
C GLU A 490 1.41 -14.30 15.55
N VAL A 491 1.56 -12.97 15.46
CA VAL A 491 2.79 -12.27 15.85
C VAL A 491 3.12 -12.54 17.31
N TYR A 492 2.15 -12.39 18.23
CA TYR A 492 2.36 -12.63 19.65
C TYR A 492 2.65 -14.09 19.97
N LEU A 493 2.07 -15.04 19.25
CA LEU A 493 2.39 -16.48 19.37
C LEU A 493 3.84 -16.76 18.99
N ARG A 494 4.33 -16.14 17.88
CA ARG A 494 5.70 -16.33 17.39
C ARG A 494 6.73 -15.68 18.35
N SER A 495 6.41 -14.49 18.87
CA SER A 495 7.26 -13.78 19.84
C SER A 495 7.14 -14.35 21.26
N GLN A 496 6.26 -15.33 21.48
CA GLN A 496 5.97 -15.95 22.78
C GLN A 496 5.45 -14.94 23.82
N ASP A 497 4.78 -13.89 23.35
CA ASP A 497 4.15 -12.89 24.22
C ASP A 497 2.73 -13.34 24.60
N TRP A 498 2.66 -14.25 25.55
CA TRP A 498 1.40 -14.87 25.97
C TRP A 498 0.39 -13.87 26.54
N PRO A 499 0.80 -12.89 27.38
CA PRO A 499 -0.15 -11.88 27.88
C PRO A 499 -0.84 -11.10 26.77
N ARG A 500 -0.09 -10.60 25.78
CA ARG A 500 -0.67 -9.84 24.66
C ARG A 500 -1.48 -10.75 23.72
N ALA A 501 -1.05 -12.00 23.51
CA ALA A 501 -1.84 -12.97 22.75
C ALA A 501 -3.22 -13.20 23.40
N LEU A 502 -3.28 -13.33 24.74
CA LEU A 502 -4.53 -13.50 25.48
C LEU A 502 -5.37 -12.21 25.50
N GLN A 503 -4.75 -11.03 25.40
CA GLN A 503 -5.49 -9.77 25.23
C GLN A 503 -6.21 -9.73 23.87
N VAL A 504 -5.55 -10.18 22.79
CA VAL A 504 -6.18 -10.33 21.47
C VAL A 504 -7.34 -11.33 21.55
N GLU A 505 -7.13 -12.48 22.21
CA GLU A 505 -8.17 -13.50 22.43
C GLU A 505 -9.40 -12.88 23.11
N SER A 506 -9.17 -12.10 24.17
CA SER A 506 -10.26 -11.41 24.89
C SER A 506 -11.00 -10.41 23.99
N THR A 507 -10.27 -9.66 23.15
CA THR A 507 -10.85 -8.69 22.21
C THR A 507 -11.74 -9.40 21.18
N LEU A 508 -11.25 -10.51 20.61
CA LEU A 508 -12.04 -11.35 19.68
C LEU A 508 -13.32 -11.86 20.35
N ARG A 509 -13.21 -12.35 21.57
CA ARG A 509 -14.36 -12.93 22.32
C ARG A 509 -15.43 -11.90 22.62
N ARG A 510 -15.03 -10.66 22.92
CA ARG A 510 -15.97 -9.56 23.22
C ARG A 510 -16.82 -9.11 22.04
N SER A 511 -16.41 -9.41 20.80
CA SER A 511 -17.19 -9.03 19.62
C SER A 511 -18.52 -9.76 19.53
N GLY A 512 -18.63 -10.95 20.15
CA GLY A 512 -19.86 -11.76 20.12
C GLY A 512 -20.12 -12.45 18.79
N ASP A 513 -19.33 -12.20 17.80
CA ASP A 513 -19.43 -12.82 16.47
C ASP A 513 -18.91 -14.27 16.51
N GLU A 514 -19.62 -15.17 15.82
CA GLU A 514 -19.27 -16.61 15.78
C GLU A 514 -17.87 -16.86 15.20
N ARG A 515 -17.50 -16.14 14.14
CA ARG A 515 -16.17 -16.26 13.52
C ARG A 515 -15.10 -15.78 14.49
N ALA A 516 -15.35 -14.65 15.17
CA ALA A 516 -14.43 -14.10 16.17
C ALA A 516 -14.25 -15.06 17.35
N THR A 517 -15.33 -15.70 17.81
CA THR A 517 -15.27 -16.71 18.88
C THR A 517 -14.39 -17.90 18.48
N ARG A 518 -14.55 -18.40 17.23
CA ARG A 518 -13.70 -19.48 16.70
C ARG A 518 -12.22 -19.08 16.65
N LEU A 519 -11.92 -17.83 16.25
CA LEU A 519 -10.53 -17.31 16.21
C LEU A 519 -9.96 -17.20 17.64
N ALA A 520 -10.78 -16.73 18.59
CA ALA A 520 -10.40 -16.65 20.01
C ALA A 520 -10.05 -18.03 20.57
N ASP A 521 -10.90 -19.03 20.31
CA ASP A 521 -10.67 -20.42 20.77
C ASP A 521 -9.39 -20.99 20.16
N ALA A 522 -9.18 -20.78 18.85
CA ALA A 522 -7.98 -21.26 18.17
C ALA A 522 -6.71 -20.62 18.77
N LEU A 523 -6.75 -19.31 19.01
CA LEU A 523 -5.62 -18.56 19.61
C LEU A 523 -5.34 -19.08 21.03
N ARG A 524 -6.36 -19.20 21.84
CA ARG A 524 -6.27 -19.73 23.21
C ARG A 524 -5.64 -21.13 23.24
N LEU A 525 -6.11 -22.02 22.36
CA LEU A 525 -5.57 -23.38 22.27
C LEU A 525 -4.08 -23.39 21.88
N GLN A 526 -3.68 -22.49 20.96
CA GLN A 526 -2.26 -22.36 20.60
C GLN A 526 -1.41 -21.84 21.74
N VAL A 527 -1.90 -20.85 22.50
CA VAL A 527 -1.22 -20.34 23.70
C VAL A 527 -1.04 -21.48 24.71
N LEU A 528 -2.12 -22.21 25.05
CA LEU A 528 -2.06 -23.30 26.01
C LEU A 528 -1.09 -24.40 25.54
N SER A 529 -1.12 -24.78 24.28
CA SER A 529 -0.27 -25.83 23.72
C SER A 529 1.22 -25.46 23.81
N ARG A 530 1.57 -24.20 23.52
CA ARG A 530 2.97 -23.74 23.51
C ARG A 530 3.50 -23.34 24.87
N ARG A 531 2.64 -22.77 25.74
CA ARG A 531 3.04 -22.30 27.09
C ARG A 531 2.92 -23.42 28.14
N ASP A 532 1.79 -24.12 28.18
CA ASP A 532 1.42 -25.03 29.27
C ASP A 532 1.51 -26.50 28.89
N GLY A 533 1.69 -26.77 27.61
CA GLY A 533 1.85 -28.12 27.08
C GLY A 533 0.58 -28.69 26.47
N ARG A 534 0.80 -29.79 25.76
CA ARG A 534 -0.23 -30.46 24.93
C ARG A 534 -1.44 -30.97 25.74
N GLU A 535 -1.20 -31.46 26.95
CA GLU A 535 -2.25 -32.05 27.82
C GLU A 535 -3.29 -31.00 28.23
N GLN A 536 -2.83 -29.81 28.62
CA GLN A 536 -3.69 -28.69 29.00
C GLN A 536 -4.49 -28.17 27.79
N ALA A 537 -3.86 -28.10 26.65
CA ALA A 537 -4.57 -27.76 25.42
C ALA A 537 -5.66 -28.76 25.06
N UNK A 538 -5.40 -29.88 25.14
CA UNK A 538 -6.30 -30.87 24.90
C UNK A 538 -7.43 -30.85 25.72
N SER A 539 -7.22 -30.72 27.02
CA SER A 539 -8.35 -30.62 27.98
C SER A 539 -9.27 -29.43 27.66
N ALA A 540 -8.68 -28.27 27.32
CA ALA A 540 -9.45 -27.09 26.90
C ALA A 540 -10.23 -27.36 25.59
N LEU A 541 -9.60 -28.00 24.62
CA LEU A 541 -10.22 -28.35 23.35
C LEU A 541 -11.42 -29.28 23.53
N GLU A 542 -11.31 -30.28 24.43
CA GLU A 542 -12.43 -31.17 24.74
C GLU A 542 -13.64 -30.40 25.28
N LYS A 543 -13.41 -29.42 26.15
CA LYS A 543 -14.47 -28.58 26.72
C LYS A 543 -15.15 -27.77 25.63
N ILE A 544 -14.34 -27.18 24.73
CA ILE A 544 -14.85 -26.37 23.61
C ILE A 544 -15.67 -27.27 22.66
N ALA A 545 -15.12 -28.42 22.27
CA ALA A 545 -15.74 -29.31 21.28
C ALA A 545 -17.01 -30.03 21.80
N ARG A 546 -17.16 -30.12 23.12
CA ARG A 546 -18.35 -30.72 23.75
C ARG A 546 -19.38 -29.69 24.20
N GLY A 547 -19.07 -28.40 24.08
CA GLY A 547 -19.99 -27.32 24.43
C GLY A 547 -21.27 -27.34 23.56
N ALA A 548 -22.37 -26.81 24.07
CA ALA A 548 -23.64 -26.78 23.34
C ALA A 548 -23.53 -26.00 22.02
N ASP A 549 -22.65 -25.03 21.98
CA ASP A 549 -22.39 -24.18 20.82
C ASP A 549 -21.10 -24.59 20.07
N ALA A 550 -20.67 -25.85 20.22
CA ALA A 550 -19.43 -26.34 19.61
C ALA A 550 -19.50 -26.31 18.08
N GLY A 551 -18.70 -25.47 17.47
CA GLY A 551 -18.58 -25.42 16.01
C GLY A 551 -17.86 -26.66 15.47
N VAL A 552 -18.19 -27.02 14.23
CA VAL A 552 -17.54 -28.14 13.51
C VAL A 552 -16.02 -28.04 13.54
N ALA A 553 -15.47 -26.83 13.46
CA ALA A 553 -14.00 -26.59 13.48
C ALA A 553 -13.33 -27.12 14.76
N ALA A 554 -13.96 -26.93 15.92
CA ALA A 554 -13.44 -27.43 17.19
C ALA A 554 -13.50 -28.97 17.25
N GLN A 555 -14.62 -29.54 16.79
CA GLN A 555 -14.80 -31.00 16.71
C GLN A 555 -13.77 -31.64 15.76
N VAL A 556 -13.52 -31.05 14.59
CA VAL A 556 -12.51 -31.50 13.62
C VAL A 556 -11.10 -31.39 14.22
N THR A 557 -10.84 -30.33 15.01
CA THR A 557 -9.55 -30.18 15.69
C THR A 557 -9.36 -31.31 16.74
N LEU A 558 -10.39 -31.60 17.51
CA LEU A 558 -10.36 -32.69 18.49
C LEU A 558 -10.17 -34.06 17.78
N LEU A 559 -10.88 -34.27 16.71
CA LEU A 559 -10.73 -35.47 15.86
C LEU A 559 -9.27 -35.64 15.40
N ARG A 560 -8.63 -34.59 14.90
CA ARG A 560 -7.22 -34.64 14.47
C ARG A 560 -6.27 -35.00 15.62
N GLU A 561 -6.53 -34.50 16.82
CA GLU A 561 -5.73 -34.86 18.01
C GLU A 561 -5.93 -36.33 18.37
N ARG A 562 -7.14 -36.88 18.29
CA ARG A 562 -7.43 -38.30 18.50
C ARG A 562 -6.71 -39.18 17.49
N LEU A 563 -6.72 -38.79 16.20
CA LEU A 563 -5.96 -39.48 15.15
C LEU A 563 -4.47 -39.49 15.46
N ARG A 564 -3.88 -38.37 15.88
CA ARG A 564 -2.46 -38.30 16.27
C ARG A 564 -2.13 -39.17 17.47
N ALA A 565 -3.08 -39.30 18.39
CA ALA A 565 -2.96 -40.17 19.57
C ALA A 565 -3.15 -41.65 19.26
N GLY A 566 -3.58 -41.99 18.04
CA GLY A 566 -3.84 -43.38 17.63
C GLY A 566 -5.19 -43.90 18.14
N GLU A 567 -6.09 -43.00 18.58
CA GLU A 567 -7.40 -43.36 19.16
C GLU A 567 -8.44 -43.53 18.04
N ARG A 568 -8.29 -44.61 17.28
CA ARG A 568 -9.03 -44.97 16.05
C ARG A 568 -10.55 -44.85 16.24
N ASP A 569 -11.10 -45.61 17.21
CA ASP A 569 -12.54 -45.71 17.42
C ASP A 569 -13.13 -44.35 17.82
N THR A 570 -12.46 -43.62 18.69
CA THR A 570 -12.89 -42.28 19.14
C THR A 570 -12.90 -41.30 17.95
N ALA A 571 -11.87 -41.34 17.10
CA ALA A 571 -11.80 -40.47 15.92
C ALA A 571 -12.94 -40.75 14.95
N LEU A 572 -13.22 -42.05 14.66
CA LEU A 572 -14.32 -42.44 13.79
C LEU A 572 -15.67 -42.02 14.36
N GLN A 573 -15.83 -42.15 15.68
CA GLN A 573 -17.09 -41.75 16.31
C GLN A 573 -17.31 -40.23 16.16
N ILE A 574 -16.29 -39.41 16.44
CA ILE A 574 -16.38 -37.96 16.27
C ILE A 574 -16.73 -37.61 14.82
N ALA A 575 -16.10 -38.26 13.85
CA ALA A 575 -16.35 -38.01 12.43
C ALA A 575 -17.79 -38.34 12.06
N ASN A 576 -18.29 -39.47 12.53
CA ASN A 576 -19.70 -39.90 12.29
C ASN A 576 -20.68 -38.94 12.94
N ASP A 577 -20.42 -38.49 14.19
CA ASP A 577 -21.28 -37.53 14.89
C ASP A 577 -21.32 -36.19 14.13
N ILE A 578 -20.20 -35.73 13.60
CA ILE A 578 -20.15 -34.48 12.78
C ILE A 578 -21.05 -34.65 11.53
N VAL A 579 -20.92 -35.75 10.82
CA VAL A 579 -21.73 -36.02 9.61
C VAL A 579 -23.21 -36.19 9.95
N ALA A 580 -23.54 -36.86 11.06
CA ALA A 580 -24.93 -37.07 11.47
C ALA A 580 -25.69 -35.76 11.72
N ASN A 581 -24.99 -34.68 12.10
CA ASN A 581 -25.58 -33.38 12.34
C ASN A 581 -25.92 -32.60 11.06
N ASP A 582 -25.24 -32.90 9.94
CA ASP A 582 -25.47 -32.23 8.64
C ASP A 582 -25.11 -33.21 7.50
N PRO A 583 -25.90 -34.23 7.30
CA PRO A 583 -25.55 -35.36 6.42
C PRO A 583 -25.52 -35.00 4.92
N ASP A 584 -26.25 -33.96 4.51
CA ASP A 584 -26.36 -33.56 3.10
C ASP A 584 -25.26 -32.60 2.67
N ASN A 585 -24.41 -32.16 3.58
CA ASN A 585 -23.35 -31.20 3.32
C ASN A 585 -22.11 -31.92 2.82
N PRO A 586 -21.71 -31.71 1.55
CA PRO A 586 -20.55 -32.43 0.99
C PRO A 586 -19.24 -32.11 1.73
N ARG A 587 -19.08 -30.88 2.22
CA ARG A 587 -17.87 -30.49 2.99
C ARG A 587 -17.79 -31.23 4.34
N ILE A 588 -18.93 -31.48 4.94
CA ILE A 588 -19.02 -32.24 6.21
C ILE A 588 -18.73 -33.75 5.94
N GLY A 589 -19.28 -34.31 4.86
CA GLY A 589 -18.99 -35.69 4.43
C GLY A 589 -17.48 -35.94 4.20
N MET A 590 -16.76 -34.91 3.71
CA MET A 590 -15.29 -35.01 3.52
C MET A 590 -14.55 -35.27 4.84
N VAL A 591 -15.11 -34.91 5.99
CA VAL A 591 -14.49 -35.14 7.30
C VAL A 591 -14.40 -36.65 7.58
N LEU A 592 -15.48 -37.37 7.30
CA LEU A 592 -15.53 -38.82 7.50
C LEU A 592 -14.55 -39.52 6.54
N GLY A 593 -14.66 -39.25 5.23
CA GLY A 593 -13.76 -39.82 4.22
C GLY A 593 -12.29 -39.56 4.51
N GLY A 594 -11.97 -38.33 4.94
CA GLY A 594 -10.61 -37.94 5.32
C GLY A 594 -10.12 -38.69 6.56
N THR A 595 -11.00 -38.93 7.53
CA THR A 595 -10.68 -39.74 8.73
C THR A 595 -10.39 -41.21 8.36
N GLN A 596 -11.24 -41.80 7.52
CA GLN A 596 -11.06 -43.17 7.01
C GLN A 596 -9.72 -43.30 6.26
N LEU A 597 -9.43 -42.31 5.37
CA LEU A 597 -8.18 -42.28 4.62
C LEU A 597 -6.94 -42.17 5.56
N ALA A 598 -7.02 -41.33 6.59
CA ALA A 598 -5.94 -41.17 7.60
C ALA A 598 -5.71 -42.48 8.40
N LEU A 599 -6.76 -43.23 8.62
CA LEU A 599 -6.73 -44.50 9.33
C LEU A 599 -6.35 -45.68 8.42
N ARG A 600 -6.14 -45.43 7.13
CA ARG A 600 -5.81 -46.38 6.05
C ARG A 600 -6.99 -47.31 5.72
N ASP A 601 -8.23 -46.93 6.05
CA ASP A 601 -9.47 -47.64 5.68
C ASP A 601 -9.84 -47.20 4.24
N TYR A 602 -8.97 -47.54 3.30
CA TYR A 602 -9.03 -47.04 1.94
C TYR A 602 -10.31 -47.41 1.19
N GLU A 603 -10.86 -48.59 1.45
CA GLU A 603 -12.12 -49.08 0.82
C GLU A 603 -13.30 -48.23 1.30
N ASP A 604 -13.40 -47.99 2.62
CA ASP A 604 -14.46 -47.18 3.21
C ASP A 604 -14.34 -45.73 2.76
N ALA A 605 -13.12 -45.19 2.73
CA ALA A 605 -12.84 -43.83 2.23
C ALA A 605 -13.29 -43.67 0.77
N GLU A 606 -13.00 -44.69 -0.06
CA GLU A 606 -13.42 -44.72 -1.47
C GLU A 606 -14.95 -44.65 -1.59
N VAL A 607 -15.67 -45.45 -0.81
CA VAL A 607 -17.14 -45.48 -0.80
C VAL A 607 -17.68 -44.07 -0.41
N THR A 608 -17.14 -43.50 0.66
CA THR A 608 -17.54 -42.18 1.17
C THR A 608 -17.31 -41.10 0.12
N PHE A 609 -16.09 -41.00 -0.44
CA PHE A 609 -15.75 -39.95 -1.41
C PHE A 609 -16.51 -40.15 -2.73
N ARG A 610 -16.73 -41.38 -3.18
CA ARG A 610 -17.54 -41.69 -4.37
C ARG A 610 -18.95 -41.16 -4.21
N GLY A 611 -19.59 -41.45 -3.09
CA GLY A 611 -20.94 -40.99 -2.81
C GLY A 611 -21.05 -39.45 -2.86
N ILE A 612 -20.05 -38.76 -2.30
CA ILE A 612 -20.01 -37.29 -2.31
C ILE A 612 -19.81 -36.75 -3.74
N ALA A 613 -18.86 -37.33 -4.48
CA ALA A 613 -18.48 -36.87 -5.83
C ALA A 613 -19.61 -37.09 -6.84
N GLU A 614 -20.30 -38.26 -6.76
CA GLU A 614 -21.44 -38.55 -7.65
C GLU A 614 -22.66 -37.69 -7.37
N ALA A 615 -22.89 -37.35 -6.09
CA ALA A 615 -23.97 -36.44 -5.69
C ALA A 615 -23.67 -34.97 -6.00
N ASN A 616 -22.38 -34.58 -6.08
CA ASN A 616 -21.93 -33.22 -6.30
C ASN A 616 -20.80 -33.21 -7.35
N PRO A 617 -21.14 -33.43 -8.64
CA PRO A 617 -20.08 -33.59 -9.68
C PRO A 617 -19.11 -32.42 -9.81
N GLU A 618 -19.54 -31.19 -9.48
CA GLU A 618 -18.72 -29.98 -9.50
C GLU A 618 -17.82 -29.84 -8.27
N PHE A 619 -17.97 -30.73 -7.25
CA PHE A 619 -17.16 -30.63 -6.04
C PHE A 619 -15.81 -31.33 -6.23
N GLU A 620 -14.87 -30.60 -6.84
CA GLU A 620 -13.55 -31.06 -7.25
C GLU A 620 -12.81 -31.88 -6.18
N ASN A 621 -12.82 -31.42 -4.91
CA ASN A 621 -12.06 -32.05 -3.84
C ASN A 621 -12.50 -33.51 -3.57
N ALA A 622 -13.77 -33.79 -3.72
CA ALA A 622 -14.28 -35.19 -3.54
C ALA A 622 -13.67 -36.12 -4.58
N TRP A 623 -13.60 -35.70 -5.85
CA TRP A 623 -12.94 -36.48 -6.91
C TRP A 623 -11.45 -36.71 -6.63
N VAL A 624 -10.74 -35.67 -6.18
CA VAL A 624 -9.31 -35.74 -5.85
C VAL A 624 -9.07 -36.75 -4.74
N GLN A 625 -9.89 -36.72 -3.66
CA GLN A 625 -9.73 -37.65 -2.55
C GLN A 625 -10.16 -39.09 -2.93
N LEU A 626 -11.14 -39.23 -3.83
CA LEU A 626 -11.52 -40.54 -4.38
C LEU A 626 -10.32 -41.16 -5.14
N MET A 627 -9.70 -40.41 -6.04
CA MET A 627 -8.50 -40.88 -6.76
C MET A 627 -7.35 -41.21 -5.80
N ARG A 628 -7.20 -40.44 -4.73
CA ARG A 628 -6.17 -40.64 -3.72
C ARG A 628 -6.40 -41.98 -2.98
N SER A 629 -7.65 -42.28 -2.62
CA SER A 629 -7.98 -43.57 -1.94
C SER A 629 -7.77 -44.77 -2.86
N GLN A 630 -8.08 -44.65 -4.16
CA GLN A 630 -7.83 -45.69 -5.17
C GLN A 630 -6.34 -45.91 -5.39
N SER A 631 -5.55 -44.83 -5.51
CA SER A 631 -4.10 -44.89 -5.67
C SER A 631 -3.42 -45.53 -4.44
N ALA A 632 -3.91 -45.24 -3.23
CA ALA A 632 -3.41 -45.80 -1.98
C ALA A 632 -3.62 -47.33 -1.94
N GLN A 633 -4.64 -47.86 -2.67
CA GLN A 633 -4.90 -49.28 -2.83
C GLN A 633 -4.11 -49.90 -4.00
N GLY A 634 -3.26 -49.10 -4.68
CA GLY A 634 -2.52 -49.57 -5.86
C GLY A 634 -3.36 -49.60 -7.14
N ARG A 635 -4.62 -49.18 -7.11
CA ARG A 635 -5.55 -49.22 -8.24
C ARG A 635 -5.44 -47.97 -9.14
N LEU A 636 -4.27 -47.81 -9.79
CA LEU A 636 -3.96 -46.65 -10.60
C LEU A 636 -4.89 -46.47 -11.81
N ASP A 637 -5.31 -47.59 -12.45
CA ASP A 637 -6.23 -47.57 -13.58
C ASP A 637 -7.62 -47.05 -13.16
N ALA A 638 -8.09 -47.45 -11.97
CA ALA A 638 -9.34 -46.94 -11.41
C ALA A 638 -9.25 -45.42 -11.14
N ALA A 639 -8.13 -44.99 -10.57
CA ALA A 639 -7.89 -43.54 -10.32
C ALA A 639 -7.88 -42.74 -11.62
N ARG A 640 -7.30 -43.29 -12.68
CA ARG A 640 -7.27 -42.66 -14.00
C ARG A 640 -8.69 -42.54 -14.60
N THR A 641 -9.49 -43.60 -14.51
CA THR A 641 -10.88 -43.63 -14.96
C THR A 641 -11.72 -42.58 -14.18
N THR A 642 -11.48 -42.48 -12.87
CA THR A 642 -12.13 -41.48 -12.00
C THR A 642 -11.74 -40.07 -12.47
N LEU A 643 -10.47 -39.83 -12.80
CA LEU A 643 -10.00 -38.52 -13.31
C LEU A 643 -10.73 -38.14 -14.62
N ASP A 644 -10.83 -39.10 -15.56
CA ASP A 644 -11.51 -38.84 -16.83
C ASP A 644 -13.00 -38.47 -16.60
N THR A 645 -13.66 -39.15 -15.66
CA THR A 645 -15.04 -38.85 -15.26
C THR A 645 -15.17 -37.47 -14.63
N ALA A 646 -14.26 -37.13 -13.72
CA ALA A 646 -14.22 -35.84 -13.03
C ALA A 646 -14.00 -34.69 -14.01
N LEU A 647 -13.07 -34.86 -14.95
CA LEU A 647 -12.78 -33.83 -15.97
C LEU A 647 -13.92 -33.66 -16.99
N ALA A 648 -14.69 -34.71 -17.25
CA ALA A 648 -15.89 -34.59 -18.06
C ALA A 648 -16.95 -33.69 -17.40
N ALA A 649 -16.98 -33.64 -16.05
CA ALA A 649 -17.87 -32.79 -15.30
C ALA A 649 -17.27 -31.38 -15.05
N ASN A 650 -15.94 -31.28 -14.91
CA ASN A 650 -15.20 -30.07 -14.52
C ASN A 650 -13.91 -29.96 -15.35
N SER A 651 -14.02 -29.58 -16.61
CA SER A 651 -12.90 -29.55 -17.57
C SER A 651 -11.74 -28.63 -17.16
N ASP A 652 -12.04 -27.56 -16.44
CA ASP A 652 -11.08 -26.50 -16.08
C ASP A 652 -10.68 -26.51 -14.60
N ALA A 653 -11.06 -27.55 -13.86
CA ALA A 653 -10.80 -27.64 -12.41
C ALA A 653 -9.29 -27.78 -12.14
N PRO A 654 -8.66 -26.83 -11.42
CA PRO A 654 -7.19 -26.79 -11.29
C PRO A 654 -6.57 -28.05 -10.67
N ASN A 655 -7.18 -28.63 -9.62
CA ASN A 655 -6.62 -29.82 -8.96
C ASN A 655 -6.79 -31.08 -9.82
N LEU A 656 -7.84 -31.14 -10.65
CA LEU A 656 -8.01 -32.22 -11.60
C LEU A 656 -7.00 -32.13 -12.76
N LEU A 657 -6.77 -30.91 -13.27
CA LEU A 657 -5.73 -30.65 -14.28
C LEU A 657 -4.35 -31.00 -13.73
N TRP A 658 -4.07 -30.63 -12.48
CA TRP A 658 -2.84 -31.02 -11.79
C TRP A 658 -2.68 -32.55 -11.73
N ALA A 659 -3.75 -33.23 -11.30
CA ALA A 659 -3.74 -34.71 -11.25
C ALA A 659 -3.47 -35.30 -12.65
N LYS A 660 -4.09 -34.74 -13.69
CA LYS A 660 -3.84 -35.13 -15.08
C LYS A 660 -2.37 -35.00 -15.46
N ALA A 661 -1.78 -33.85 -15.18
CA ALA A 661 -0.36 -33.59 -15.47
C ALA A 661 0.53 -34.63 -14.75
N THR A 662 0.23 -34.91 -13.47
CA THR A 662 0.97 -35.90 -12.67
C THR A 662 0.88 -37.32 -13.29
N PHE A 663 -0.31 -37.72 -13.75
CA PHE A 663 -0.46 -39.00 -14.44
C PHE A 663 0.33 -39.06 -15.74
N LEU A 664 0.34 -37.96 -16.52
CA LEU A 664 1.11 -37.87 -17.76
C LEU A 664 2.62 -37.94 -17.49
N GLU A 665 3.12 -37.28 -16.45
CA GLU A 665 4.53 -37.35 -16.05
C GLU A 665 4.91 -38.80 -15.69
N ARG A 666 4.09 -39.50 -14.91
CA ARG A 666 4.31 -40.90 -14.52
C ARG A 666 4.27 -41.86 -15.73
N ALA A 667 3.48 -41.54 -16.74
CA ALA A 667 3.40 -42.28 -18.00
C ALA A 667 4.52 -41.92 -18.97
N ASN A 668 5.43 -40.98 -18.56
CA ASN A 668 6.51 -40.45 -19.40
C ASN A 668 5.98 -39.65 -20.62
N ASP A 669 4.74 -39.18 -20.55
CA ASP A 669 4.19 -38.24 -21.55
C ASP A 669 4.49 -36.80 -21.09
N ILE A 670 5.75 -36.42 -21.23
CA ILE A 670 6.26 -35.11 -20.74
C ILE A 670 5.66 -33.96 -21.56
N ASP A 671 5.47 -34.16 -22.85
CA ASP A 671 4.86 -33.13 -23.71
C ASP A 671 3.43 -32.80 -23.25
N GLY A 672 2.64 -33.84 -23.01
CA GLY A 672 1.29 -33.68 -22.49
C GLY A 672 1.26 -33.00 -21.12
N ALA A 673 2.19 -33.32 -20.22
CA ALA A 673 2.30 -32.65 -18.92
C ALA A 673 2.65 -31.16 -19.05
N ILE A 674 3.61 -30.84 -19.92
CA ILE A 674 4.00 -29.45 -20.21
C ILE A 674 2.79 -28.66 -20.75
N ASP A 675 2.02 -29.24 -21.68
CA ASP A 675 0.84 -28.58 -22.26
C ASP A 675 -0.20 -28.26 -21.18
N ILE A 676 -0.46 -29.18 -20.25
CA ILE A 676 -1.40 -28.97 -19.14
C ILE A 676 -0.88 -27.86 -18.21
N TYR A 677 0.37 -27.93 -17.77
CA TYR A 677 0.93 -26.90 -16.89
C TYR A 677 1.00 -25.54 -17.57
N ALA A 678 1.31 -25.51 -18.88
CA ALA A 678 1.33 -24.24 -19.65
C ALA A 678 -0.07 -23.61 -19.72
N ALA A 679 -1.10 -24.43 -19.99
CA ALA A 679 -2.48 -23.95 -20.00
C ALA A 679 -2.92 -23.43 -18.62
N MET A 680 -2.59 -24.16 -17.55
CA MET A 680 -2.86 -23.70 -16.17
C MET A 680 -2.14 -22.38 -15.87
N TYR A 681 -0.90 -22.25 -16.32
CA TYR A 681 -0.08 -21.04 -16.12
C TYR A 681 -0.67 -19.85 -16.87
N GLU A 682 -1.15 -20.04 -18.10
CA GLU A 682 -1.82 -19.00 -18.88
C GLU A 682 -3.11 -18.52 -18.22
N GLN A 683 -3.86 -19.43 -17.59
CA GLN A 683 -5.07 -19.09 -16.84
C GLN A 683 -4.76 -18.32 -15.56
N ASN A 684 -3.71 -18.70 -14.85
CA ASN A 684 -3.30 -18.06 -13.60
C ASN A 684 -1.80 -18.19 -13.38
N SER A 685 -1.04 -17.26 -13.94
CA SER A 685 0.41 -17.24 -13.81
C SER A 685 0.90 -16.98 -12.37
N GLY A 686 0.00 -16.61 -11.45
CA GLY A 686 0.32 -16.39 -10.02
C GLY A 686 0.57 -17.68 -9.23
N LEU A 687 0.17 -18.86 -9.77
CA LEU A 687 0.29 -20.15 -9.05
C LEU A 687 1.74 -20.61 -9.02
N LEU A 688 2.41 -20.40 -7.88
CA LEU A 688 3.84 -20.70 -7.70
C LEU A 688 4.20 -22.18 -7.99
N VAL A 689 3.35 -23.13 -7.60
CA VAL A 689 3.63 -24.55 -7.79
C VAL A 689 3.51 -24.94 -9.26
N VAL A 690 2.52 -24.36 -9.97
CA VAL A 690 2.38 -24.56 -11.43
C VAL A 690 3.61 -23.95 -12.15
N ALA A 691 4.01 -22.73 -11.75
CA ALA A 691 5.21 -22.07 -12.27
C ALA A 691 6.46 -22.94 -12.07
N ASN A 692 6.64 -23.49 -10.86
CA ASN A 692 7.74 -24.38 -10.53
C ASN A 692 7.75 -25.64 -11.44
N ASN A 693 6.61 -26.31 -11.53
CA ASN A 693 6.52 -27.58 -12.30
C ASN A 693 6.76 -27.34 -13.80
N LEU A 694 6.13 -26.30 -14.35
CA LEU A 694 6.33 -25.93 -15.77
C LEU A 694 7.81 -25.59 -16.03
N ALA A 695 8.42 -24.74 -15.21
CA ALA A 695 9.82 -24.36 -15.38
C ALA A 695 10.77 -25.56 -15.24
N SER A 696 10.50 -26.44 -14.28
CA SER A 696 11.29 -27.66 -14.04
C SER A 696 11.24 -28.59 -15.25
N LEU A 697 10.04 -28.87 -15.79
CA LEU A 697 9.87 -29.75 -16.95
C LEU A 697 10.53 -29.18 -18.21
N LEU A 698 10.36 -27.86 -18.45
CA LEU A 698 10.99 -27.18 -19.57
C LEU A 698 12.53 -27.28 -19.49
N ALA A 699 13.08 -26.98 -18.31
CA ALA A 699 14.53 -26.96 -18.10
C ALA A 699 15.14 -28.38 -18.18
N THR A 700 14.39 -29.42 -17.79
CA THR A 700 14.88 -30.80 -17.75
C THR A 700 14.75 -31.51 -19.09
N HIS A 701 13.61 -31.29 -19.76
CA HIS A 701 13.24 -32.13 -20.92
C HIS A 701 13.31 -31.42 -22.28
N ARG A 702 13.58 -30.11 -22.29
CA ARG A 702 13.78 -29.33 -23.53
C ARG A 702 15.24 -28.94 -23.68
N ALA A 703 15.77 -29.07 -24.88
CA ALA A 703 17.18 -28.79 -25.16
C ALA A 703 17.37 -27.41 -25.82
N ASP A 704 16.29 -26.82 -26.32
CA ASP A 704 16.34 -25.57 -27.08
C ASP A 704 16.44 -24.33 -26.15
N GLU A 705 17.14 -23.32 -26.65
CA GLU A 705 17.40 -22.07 -25.91
C GLU A 705 16.11 -21.33 -25.53
N ALA A 706 15.09 -21.36 -26.41
CA ALA A 706 13.81 -20.67 -26.15
C ALA A 706 13.08 -21.27 -24.95
N SER A 707 13.05 -22.60 -24.85
CA SER A 707 12.44 -23.32 -23.71
C SER A 707 13.19 -23.02 -22.42
N LEU A 708 14.51 -22.97 -22.47
CA LEU A 708 15.33 -22.67 -21.27
C LEU A 708 15.13 -21.19 -20.82
N GLU A 709 15.05 -20.24 -21.78
CA GLU A 709 14.76 -18.83 -21.45
C GLU A 709 13.35 -18.67 -20.86
N ARG A 710 12.36 -19.38 -21.43
CA ARG A 710 10.98 -19.40 -20.86
C ARG A 710 11.00 -19.95 -19.43
N ALA A 711 11.70 -21.07 -19.21
CA ALA A 711 11.86 -21.66 -17.86
C ALA A 711 12.48 -20.65 -16.88
N PHE A 712 13.53 -19.96 -17.30
CA PHE A 712 14.20 -18.94 -16.46
C PHE A 712 13.26 -17.77 -16.15
N THR A 713 12.55 -17.23 -17.15
CA THR A 713 11.60 -16.13 -16.98
C THR A 713 10.52 -16.50 -15.94
N ILE A 714 9.95 -17.71 -16.05
CA ILE A 714 8.95 -18.21 -15.10
C ILE A 714 9.56 -18.38 -13.69
N ALA A 715 10.77 -18.96 -13.62
CA ALA A 715 11.41 -19.34 -12.35
C ALA A 715 12.04 -18.17 -11.58
N ARG A 716 12.24 -16.99 -12.18
CA ARG A 716 12.85 -15.83 -11.49
C ARG A 716 12.22 -15.54 -10.12
N ARG A 717 10.89 -15.68 -10.03
CA ARG A 717 10.14 -15.48 -8.78
C ARG A 717 10.51 -16.45 -7.66
N LEU A 718 11.13 -17.59 -8.00
CA LEU A 718 11.56 -18.60 -7.03
C LEU A 718 12.89 -18.25 -6.37
N ARG A 719 13.60 -17.29 -6.92
CA ARG A 719 14.94 -16.86 -6.47
C ARG A 719 14.99 -16.50 -4.98
N GLY A 720 13.95 -15.88 -4.45
CA GLY A 720 13.91 -15.44 -3.06
C GLY A 720 13.27 -16.41 -2.07
N THR A 721 12.95 -17.64 -2.49
CA THR A 721 12.26 -18.60 -1.62
C THR A 721 13.23 -19.53 -0.89
N GLU A 722 12.80 -20.03 0.28
CA GLU A 722 13.51 -21.04 1.05
C GLU A 722 12.83 -22.42 0.94
N VAL A 723 11.89 -22.56 -0.02
CA VAL A 723 11.18 -23.82 -0.27
C VAL A 723 12.10 -24.76 -1.07
N PRO A 724 12.51 -25.92 -0.53
CA PRO A 724 13.56 -26.72 -1.17
C PRO A 724 13.28 -27.15 -2.61
N PRO A 725 12.06 -27.64 -3.01
CA PRO A 725 11.80 -27.90 -4.42
C PRO A 725 11.92 -26.69 -5.33
N PHE A 726 11.59 -25.48 -4.84
CA PHE A 726 11.71 -24.24 -5.62
C PHE A 726 13.18 -23.85 -5.79
N GLN A 727 13.98 -24.03 -4.73
CA GLN A 727 15.43 -23.81 -4.78
C GLN A 727 16.09 -24.76 -5.78
N ASP A 728 15.67 -26.04 -5.78
CA ASP A 728 16.18 -27.03 -6.73
C ASP A 728 15.88 -26.61 -8.18
N THR A 729 14.63 -26.27 -8.47
CA THR A 729 14.20 -25.87 -9.82
C THR A 729 14.99 -24.64 -10.29
N TYR A 730 15.07 -23.58 -9.46
CA TYR A 730 15.78 -22.35 -9.81
C TYR A 730 17.28 -22.63 -10.01
N GLY A 731 17.89 -23.38 -9.11
CA GLY A 731 19.32 -23.75 -9.18
C GLY A 731 19.61 -24.61 -10.42
N TRP A 732 18.76 -25.57 -10.72
CA TRP A 732 18.91 -26.43 -11.91
C TRP A 732 18.88 -25.57 -13.19
N ILE A 733 17.91 -24.63 -13.29
CA ILE A 733 17.82 -23.71 -14.43
C ILE A 733 19.08 -22.87 -14.59
N LEU A 734 19.62 -22.32 -13.48
CA LEU A 734 20.87 -21.56 -13.49
C LEU A 734 22.04 -22.43 -14.03
N HIS A 735 22.16 -23.67 -13.55
CA HIS A 735 23.18 -24.62 -14.03
C HIS A 735 23.02 -24.84 -15.54
N ARG A 736 21.77 -25.12 -16.01
CA ARG A 736 21.48 -25.34 -17.44
C ARG A 736 21.83 -24.12 -18.30
N ARG A 737 21.83 -22.90 -17.72
CA ARG A 737 22.24 -21.65 -18.37
C ARG A 737 23.74 -21.38 -18.25
N GLY A 738 24.54 -22.33 -17.72
CA GLY A 738 25.98 -22.20 -17.56
C GLY A 738 26.42 -21.41 -16.34
N GLN A 739 25.52 -21.12 -15.41
CA GLN A 739 25.79 -20.34 -14.20
C GLN A 739 25.93 -21.28 -12.99
N SER A 740 26.81 -22.28 -13.11
CA SER A 740 26.89 -23.38 -12.13
C SER A 740 27.35 -22.94 -10.73
N GLU A 741 28.27 -21.98 -10.64
CA GLU A 741 28.69 -21.43 -9.35
C GLU A 741 27.52 -20.74 -8.58
N GLU A 742 26.69 -20.01 -9.30
CA GLU A 742 25.50 -19.40 -8.71
C GLU A 742 24.45 -20.45 -8.37
N ALA A 743 24.29 -21.47 -9.25
CA ALA A 743 23.35 -22.60 -9.05
C ALA A 743 23.59 -23.32 -7.72
N ILE A 744 24.85 -23.55 -7.36
CA ILE A 744 25.25 -24.25 -6.13
C ILE A 744 24.64 -23.59 -4.89
N LYS A 745 24.52 -22.26 -4.87
CA LYS A 745 23.94 -21.52 -3.73
C LYS A 745 22.49 -21.94 -3.42
N TYR A 746 21.76 -22.38 -4.45
CA TYR A 746 20.37 -22.84 -4.34
C TYR A 746 20.27 -24.36 -4.21
N LEU A 747 21.09 -25.09 -4.98
CA LEU A 747 21.08 -26.56 -5.01
C LEU A 747 21.60 -27.19 -3.71
N GLU A 748 22.58 -26.56 -3.07
CA GLU A 748 23.19 -27.10 -1.84
C GLU A 748 22.19 -27.14 -0.67
N PRO A 749 21.48 -26.04 -0.34
CA PRO A 749 20.43 -26.11 0.70
C PRO A 749 19.26 -27.00 0.29
N ALA A 750 18.88 -27.04 -1.00
CA ALA A 750 17.82 -27.92 -1.50
C ALA A 750 18.20 -29.39 -1.29
N ALA A 751 19.42 -29.79 -1.68
CA ALA A 751 19.91 -31.16 -1.54
C ALA A 751 20.07 -31.60 -0.07
N ARG A 752 20.38 -30.64 0.80
CA ARG A 752 20.44 -30.89 2.25
C ARG A 752 19.06 -31.18 2.82
N ALA A 753 18.06 -30.40 2.42
CA ALA A 753 16.68 -30.54 2.87
C ALA A 753 15.99 -31.78 2.25
N LEU A 754 16.32 -32.09 0.98
CA LEU A 754 15.77 -33.21 0.21
C LEU A 754 16.85 -34.32 0.06
N ALA A 755 17.45 -34.70 1.16
CA ALA A 755 18.59 -35.59 1.21
C ALA A 755 18.31 -37.00 0.56
N ASN A 756 17.02 -37.41 0.52
CA ASN A 756 16.60 -38.69 -0.02
C ASN A 756 16.04 -38.58 -1.47
N ASP A 757 16.19 -37.44 -2.10
CA ASP A 757 15.74 -37.22 -3.49
C ASP A 757 16.95 -37.33 -4.44
N LEU A 758 17.02 -38.44 -5.19
CA LEU A 758 18.15 -38.68 -6.07
C LEU A 758 18.29 -37.65 -7.19
N ILE A 759 17.16 -37.08 -7.66
CA ILE A 759 17.19 -36.07 -8.74
C ILE A 759 17.88 -34.77 -8.23
N VAL A 760 17.50 -34.35 -7.01
CA VAL A 760 18.10 -33.16 -6.38
C VAL A 760 19.61 -33.39 -6.13
N GLN A 761 19.99 -34.58 -5.68
CA GLN A 761 21.43 -34.93 -5.50
C GLN A 761 22.18 -34.92 -6.85
N PHE A 762 21.57 -35.41 -7.92
CA PHE A 762 22.11 -35.36 -9.28
C PHE A 762 22.26 -33.91 -9.77
N HIS A 763 21.27 -33.06 -9.55
CA HIS A 763 21.34 -31.64 -9.95
C HIS A 763 22.54 -30.95 -9.28
N LEU A 764 22.72 -31.16 -7.98
CA LEU A 764 23.84 -30.58 -7.21
C LEU A 764 25.17 -31.12 -7.74
N ALA A 765 25.25 -32.43 -7.99
CA ALA A 765 26.46 -33.08 -8.49
C ALA A 765 26.88 -32.50 -9.86
N SER A 766 25.90 -32.34 -10.77
CA SER A 766 26.12 -31.75 -12.09
C SER A 766 26.66 -30.32 -12.01
N ALA A 767 26.10 -29.53 -11.08
CA ALA A 767 26.55 -28.16 -10.86
C ALA A 767 27.97 -28.13 -10.30
N PHE A 768 28.33 -29.02 -9.35
CA PHE A 768 29.70 -29.13 -8.81
C PHE A 768 30.68 -29.52 -9.92
N GLU A 769 30.35 -30.51 -10.76
CA GLU A 769 31.20 -30.95 -11.88
C GLU A 769 31.47 -29.76 -12.81
N ALA A 770 30.45 -29.07 -13.25
CA ALA A 770 30.56 -27.92 -14.15
C ALA A 770 31.33 -26.73 -13.52
N ALA A 771 31.32 -26.63 -12.19
CA ALA A 771 32.07 -25.61 -11.45
C ALA A 771 33.51 -26.04 -11.17
N GLY A 772 33.94 -27.24 -11.64
CA GLY A 772 35.31 -27.75 -11.46
C GLY A 772 35.58 -28.34 -10.06
N ARG A 773 34.53 -28.58 -9.25
CA ARG A 773 34.59 -29.10 -7.88
C ARG A 773 34.46 -30.64 -7.92
N ALA A 774 35.48 -31.31 -8.47
CA ALA A 774 35.47 -32.75 -8.80
C ALA A 774 35.17 -33.66 -7.59
N ASP A 775 35.75 -33.37 -6.42
CA ASP A 775 35.54 -34.19 -5.20
C ASP A 775 34.10 -34.08 -4.71
N ASP A 776 33.59 -32.84 -4.65
CA ASP A 776 32.18 -32.57 -4.24
C ASP A 776 31.20 -33.21 -5.22
N ALA A 777 31.46 -33.12 -6.53
CA ALA A 777 30.69 -33.74 -7.59
C ALA A 777 30.63 -35.27 -7.42
N THR A 778 31.79 -35.89 -7.22
CA THR A 778 31.89 -37.38 -7.04
C THR A 778 31.05 -37.82 -5.84
N LEU A 779 31.12 -37.08 -4.72
CA LEU A 779 30.39 -37.40 -3.50
C LEU A 779 28.86 -37.26 -3.72
N ALA A 780 28.43 -36.19 -4.41
CA ALA A 780 27.00 -35.96 -4.67
C ALA A 780 26.43 -36.96 -5.68
N TYR A 781 27.20 -37.30 -6.73
CA TYR A 781 26.80 -38.38 -7.69
C TYR A 781 26.67 -39.71 -6.98
N GLN A 782 27.62 -40.03 -6.08
CA GLN A 782 27.53 -41.28 -5.30
C GLN A 782 26.26 -41.31 -4.45
N ARG A 783 25.90 -40.19 -3.81
CA ARG A 783 24.64 -40.10 -3.03
C ARG A 783 23.43 -40.39 -3.91
N ALA A 784 23.40 -39.82 -5.13
CA ALA A 784 22.30 -40.05 -6.07
C ALA A 784 22.20 -41.56 -6.45
N ILE A 785 23.34 -42.21 -6.71
CA ILE A 785 23.42 -43.63 -7.04
C ILE A 785 22.95 -44.50 -5.86
N ASP A 786 23.40 -44.18 -4.64
CA ASP A 786 23.06 -44.93 -3.42
C ASP A 786 21.56 -44.87 -3.10
N LEU A 787 20.86 -43.85 -3.59
CA LEU A 787 19.40 -43.73 -3.44
C LEU A 787 18.60 -44.47 -4.50
N ALA A 788 19.29 -44.97 -5.54
CA ALA A 788 18.68 -45.69 -6.67
C ALA A 788 18.67 -47.20 -6.44
N ASP A 789 17.74 -47.92 -7.04
CA ASP A 789 17.74 -49.39 -7.07
C ASP A 789 18.88 -49.88 -7.97
N GLU A 790 19.36 -51.10 -7.71
CA GLU A 790 20.50 -51.69 -8.44
C GLU A 790 20.37 -51.63 -9.97
N ASN A 791 19.15 -51.78 -10.46
CA ASN A 791 18.86 -51.82 -11.90
C ASN A 791 18.16 -50.55 -12.38
N ASP A 792 18.34 -49.42 -11.67
CA ASP A 792 17.74 -48.13 -12.04
C ASP A 792 18.38 -47.61 -13.35
N GLU A 793 17.56 -47.51 -14.40
CA GLU A 793 17.95 -47.07 -15.75
C GLU A 793 17.56 -45.61 -16.02
N ARG A 794 17.08 -44.87 -15.00
CA ARG A 794 16.78 -43.44 -15.19
C ARG A 794 18.03 -42.72 -15.76
N PRO A 795 17.84 -41.81 -16.72
CA PRO A 795 18.98 -41.08 -17.36
C PRO A 795 19.95 -40.47 -16.37
N GLN A 796 19.42 -39.89 -15.27
CA GLN A 796 20.24 -39.24 -14.23
C GLN A 796 21.20 -40.24 -13.57
N ILE A 797 20.77 -41.49 -13.33
CA ILE A 797 21.61 -42.52 -12.68
C ILE A 797 22.66 -43.03 -13.65
N VAL A 798 22.30 -43.22 -14.92
CA VAL A 798 23.24 -43.64 -15.98
C VAL A 798 24.33 -42.55 -16.15
N LEU A 799 23.91 -41.28 -16.20
CA LEU A 799 24.83 -40.13 -16.30
C LEU A 799 25.71 -40.02 -15.07
N ALA A 800 25.16 -40.23 -13.84
CA ALA A 800 25.92 -40.15 -12.60
C ALA A 800 27.04 -41.20 -12.55
N ARG A 801 26.75 -42.46 -12.95
CA ARG A 801 27.75 -43.53 -13.02
C ARG A 801 28.87 -43.18 -14.01
N SER A 802 28.51 -42.71 -15.20
CA SER A 802 29.46 -42.27 -16.24
C SER A 802 30.31 -41.08 -15.78
N ALA A 803 29.69 -40.13 -15.04
CA ALA A 803 30.38 -38.97 -14.51
C ALA A 803 31.43 -39.33 -13.48
N ILE A 804 31.15 -40.28 -12.58
CA ILE A 804 32.13 -40.80 -11.59
C ILE A 804 33.33 -41.43 -12.30
N ASP A 805 33.10 -42.26 -13.33
CA ASP A 805 34.17 -42.87 -14.12
C ASP A 805 35.04 -41.79 -14.80
N ARG A 806 34.43 -40.77 -15.36
CA ARG A 806 35.09 -39.66 -16.05
C ARG A 806 35.94 -38.85 -15.07
N LEU A 807 35.40 -38.52 -13.89
CA LEU A 807 36.07 -37.78 -12.84
C LEU A 807 37.24 -38.56 -12.27
N ALA A 808 37.10 -39.91 -12.08
CA ALA A 808 38.14 -40.79 -11.60
C ALA A 808 39.32 -40.86 -12.60
N ALA A 809 39.03 -40.75 -13.90
CA ALA A 809 40.05 -40.73 -14.95
C ALA A 809 40.76 -39.38 -15.13
N GLY A 810 40.31 -38.34 -14.37
CA GLY A 810 40.86 -37.02 -14.44
C GLY A 810 40.44 -36.24 -15.69
N MET A 811 39.33 -36.64 -16.31
CA MET A 811 38.79 -36.02 -17.50
C MET A 811 37.68 -35.04 -17.10
N THR A 812 37.82 -33.75 -17.49
CA THR A 812 36.77 -32.74 -17.27
C THR A 812 35.83 -32.75 -18.47
N THR A 813 34.56 -32.34 -18.22
CA THR A 813 33.63 -32.11 -19.32
C THR A 813 34.05 -30.85 -20.10
N GLU A 814 34.22 -30.95 -21.43
CA GLU A 814 34.45 -29.82 -22.33
C GLU A 814 33.16 -29.08 -22.62
#